data_840477d3251ce199b9c84c01070ebe39
#
_entry.id   840477d3251ce199b9c84c01070ebe39
#
_cell.length_a   1.000
_cell.length_b   1.000
_cell.length_c   1.000
_cell.angle_alpha   90.00
_cell.angle_beta   90.00
_cell.angle_gamma   90.00
#
_symmetry.space_group_name_H-M   'P 1'
#
loop_
_entity.id
_entity.type
_entity.pdbx_description
1 polymer ?
#
loop_
_entity_poly.entity_id
_entity_poly.type
_entity_poly.pdbx_seq_one_letter_code
_entity_poly.pdbx_strand_id
1 'polypeptide(L)'
;MDGGSEPLPKWREVYVGGSPEAELQETKELAEMMMAAQLKSMSAGGARRVDRAFHKKAIAAFKGAELCFVEDLPQDLQVGFAKPGVRYRTMVRFSNASSQTQSDEDKDLRGLAVRVHDSDGTDHDLLATNFPIPHARNARQFVVFAHAVSGGRLSKLVGLVRLCFALGFSETRRMLGNVRTALRACDSVALESYWSRGAIAWGTEAVRYTFKPSPDTPGVQGSFSGAARLSSEYAARQSVGAVKFDLFVQRYISEDRTPIEDAAHEWDEMVSPPVKVAELVLPQRDLSTPDALAEALVIEQMGFNPWNTAHEFRPLGNLNRARKAAYDASASHRQGKRFKVARMPVQNRVFGTAARSVLRVMNRRISWHKIPFLLVQLLNLDALRHDLRQKNLIDTDPEETVPSARTVPPEPKPEQRIFRTHDGSYNDLSDPKMGAAGAAFGRNMPPQVQPGDSPNPILVARKLMDRQAFIPAKILNILAASWIQFQVHDWVAHERRKLDEDDDIVPIPEGYPDWKNRPRGEPERNMRIAGNIPKEGANDPFLFANENSHWWDGSQVYGVNSEAAKKLRDGPKLKLTKEGYLPLNIHGFELTGFNESWWLGLSTLHTLFAREHNVLCDELQRAYPQMDEERVYQTARLIVSALIAKIHTVEWTPAILGTEALDIGMKTNWYGPPKSWLTRLGIWLTDVHALQGIPETEPDHHTARYALTEEFATVYRMHPLIPDDYIFYDFKTGKEKARRGFLEIQGEQTDEQLRKLGLRDCLYSQGIAHPGAITLHNFPKSLQNLERFDELIDLSVVDIVRTRARRVPRYNEFRKGLHIPPVTNWDDLTASPETNQILKELYGDIDKVDTVIGLLGETPPDGFGFSDTAFRVFILMASRRLQSDRFLTTDFRPEIYTQLGMDWVAQNGMKSLLLRHFPEFAPVLPKNATAFAPWEVVQEG
;
A
#
# COMPACT_ATOMS: atom_id res chain seq x y z
N MET A 1 17.25 -65.70 5.23
CA MET A 1 16.45 -64.49 5.40
C MET A 1 16.27 -64.30 6.90
N ASP A 2 17.28 -63.74 7.54
CA ASP A 2 17.18 -63.40 8.94
C ASP A 2 16.48 -62.05 9.06
N GLY A 3 15.23 -62.08 9.55
CA GLY A 3 14.51 -60.89 9.95
C GLY A 3 15.13 -60.36 11.25
N GLY A 4 16.18 -59.52 11.13
CA GLY A 4 16.70 -58.79 12.25
C GLY A 4 15.60 -57.86 12.76
N SER A 5 15.02 -58.15 13.94
CA SER A 5 14.14 -57.24 14.65
C SER A 5 14.89 -55.95 14.90
N GLU A 6 14.45 -54.83 14.32
CA GLU A 6 14.97 -53.52 14.70
C GLU A 6 14.93 -53.38 16.23
N PRO A 7 15.99 -52.90 16.85
CA PRO A 7 16.03 -52.72 18.30
C PRO A 7 14.91 -51.76 18.71
N LEU A 8 14.06 -52.17 19.63
CA LEU A 8 12.99 -51.38 20.18
C LEU A 8 13.58 -50.09 20.82
N PRO A 9 12.98 -48.91 20.61
CA PRO A 9 13.45 -47.68 21.24
C PRO A 9 13.36 -47.78 22.77
N LYS A 10 14.34 -47.19 23.45
CA LYS A 10 14.40 -47.14 24.93
C LYS A 10 13.35 -46.24 25.55
N TRP A 11 12.68 -45.41 24.74
CA TRP A 11 11.67 -44.45 25.11
C TRP A 11 10.29 -44.88 24.62
N ARG A 12 9.25 -44.29 25.20
CA ARG A 12 7.85 -44.47 24.76
C ARG A 12 7.07 -43.16 24.82
N GLU A 13 6.12 -43.01 23.93
CA GLU A 13 5.17 -41.91 23.98
C GLU A 13 3.95 -42.30 24.83
N VAL A 14 3.45 -41.28 25.59
CA VAL A 14 2.22 -41.42 26.38
C VAL A 14 1.21 -40.45 25.84
N TYR A 15 0.11 -40.99 25.34
CA TYR A 15 -0.95 -40.18 24.68
C TYR A 15 -1.99 -39.76 25.68
N VAL A 16 -2.48 -38.50 25.56
CA VAL A 16 -3.63 -37.98 26.33
C VAL A 16 -4.88 -38.80 25.97
N GLY A 17 -5.66 -39.21 26.97
CA GLY A 17 -6.83 -40.08 26.76
C GLY A 17 -6.48 -41.55 26.49
N GLY A 18 -5.16 -41.94 26.57
CA GLY A 18 -4.71 -43.31 26.49
C GLY A 18 -4.52 -43.87 25.07
N SER A 19 -4.82 -43.09 24.02
CA SER A 19 -4.60 -43.49 22.62
C SER A 19 -4.31 -42.29 21.70
N PRO A 20 -3.62 -42.56 20.56
CA PRO A 20 -3.38 -41.54 19.55
C PRO A 20 -4.66 -40.85 19.03
N GLU A 21 -5.76 -41.61 18.87
CA GLU A 21 -7.01 -41.14 18.35
C GLU A 21 -7.70 -40.18 19.34
N ALA A 22 -7.66 -40.49 20.64
CA ALA A 22 -8.20 -39.63 21.69
C ALA A 22 -7.42 -38.31 21.77
N GLU A 23 -6.10 -38.37 21.71
CA GLU A 23 -5.26 -37.17 21.69
C GLU A 23 -5.46 -36.33 20.42
N LEU A 24 -5.72 -36.95 19.26
CA LEU A 24 -5.97 -36.25 18.01
C LEU A 24 -7.21 -35.35 18.11
N GLN A 25 -8.25 -35.81 18.80
CA GLN A 25 -9.48 -35.01 19.00
C GLN A 25 -9.19 -33.77 19.85
N GLU A 26 -8.48 -33.94 20.98
CA GLU A 26 -8.03 -32.81 21.82
C GLU A 26 -7.15 -31.83 21.00
N THR A 27 -6.24 -32.35 20.20
CA THR A 27 -5.35 -31.53 19.37
C THR A 27 -6.10 -30.66 18.37
N LYS A 28 -7.19 -31.16 17.76
CA LYS A 28 -8.04 -30.33 16.86
C LYS A 28 -8.70 -29.19 17.59
N GLU A 29 -9.26 -29.44 18.77
CA GLU A 29 -9.85 -28.39 19.61
C GLU A 29 -8.84 -27.33 20.03
N LEU A 30 -7.64 -27.76 20.40
CA LEU A 30 -6.53 -26.86 20.73
C LEU A 30 -6.06 -26.04 19.53
N ALA A 31 -6.03 -26.60 18.32
CA ALA A 31 -5.72 -25.86 17.10
C ALA A 31 -6.78 -24.78 16.79
N GLU A 32 -8.07 -25.07 16.98
CA GLU A 32 -9.13 -24.06 16.83
C GLU A 32 -8.98 -22.92 17.85
N MET A 33 -8.66 -23.24 19.10
CA MET A 33 -8.38 -22.24 20.13
C MET A 33 -7.16 -21.35 19.77
N MET A 34 -6.11 -21.93 19.22
CA MET A 34 -4.93 -21.21 18.75
C MET A 34 -5.27 -20.26 17.60
N MET A 35 -6.09 -20.69 16.64
CA MET A 35 -6.56 -19.86 15.55
C MET A 35 -7.39 -18.68 16.07
N ALA A 36 -8.29 -18.92 17.04
CA ALA A 36 -9.06 -17.86 17.67
C ALA A 36 -8.15 -16.86 18.42
N ALA A 37 -7.10 -17.33 19.09
CA ALA A 37 -6.10 -16.48 19.76
C ALA A 37 -5.28 -15.66 18.75
N GLN A 38 -4.91 -16.24 17.60
CA GLN A 38 -4.23 -15.55 16.49
C GLN A 38 -5.09 -14.41 15.95
N LEU A 39 -6.34 -14.68 15.61
CA LEU A 39 -7.30 -13.68 15.13
C LEU A 39 -7.52 -12.56 16.16
N LYS A 40 -7.64 -12.91 17.43
CA LYS A 40 -7.79 -11.95 18.54
C LYS A 40 -6.53 -11.08 18.71
N SER A 41 -5.34 -11.65 18.58
CA SER A 41 -4.07 -10.93 18.62
C SER A 41 -3.91 -9.98 17.44
N MET A 42 -4.30 -10.41 16.22
CA MET A 42 -4.36 -9.57 15.03
C MET A 42 -5.27 -8.35 15.24
N SER A 43 -6.50 -8.60 15.68
CA SER A 43 -7.48 -7.53 15.96
C SER A 43 -6.97 -6.54 17.00
N ALA A 44 -6.26 -7.00 18.02
CA ALA A 44 -5.68 -6.17 19.07
C ALA A 44 -4.45 -5.38 18.57
N GLY A 45 -3.65 -5.94 17.68
CA GLY A 45 -2.46 -5.31 17.08
C GLY A 45 -2.74 -4.35 15.93
N GLY A 46 -3.96 -4.38 15.37
CA GLY A 46 -4.31 -3.61 14.17
C GLY A 46 -3.85 -4.23 12.87
N ALA A 47 -3.17 -5.36 12.92
CA ALA A 47 -2.79 -6.12 11.74
C ALA A 47 -4.03 -6.63 11.00
N ARG A 48 -4.02 -6.55 9.68
CA ARG A 48 -5.16 -6.86 8.80
C ARG A 48 -4.92 -8.09 7.95
N ARG A 49 -3.66 -8.43 7.75
CA ARG A 49 -3.24 -9.67 7.10
C ARG A 49 -3.15 -10.79 8.13
N VAL A 50 -3.51 -12.02 7.72
CA VAL A 50 -3.22 -13.20 8.53
C VAL A 50 -1.72 -13.43 8.51
N ASP A 51 -1.08 -13.03 9.59
CA ASP A 51 0.34 -13.21 9.83
C ASP A 51 0.58 -14.40 10.78
N ARG A 52 1.86 -14.72 11.04
CA ARG A 52 2.23 -15.77 12.01
C ARG A 52 1.55 -15.53 13.37
N ALA A 53 1.14 -16.60 14.03
CA ALA A 53 0.59 -16.50 15.39
C ALA A 53 1.63 -15.96 16.38
N PHE A 54 2.89 -16.41 16.22
CA PHE A 54 4.07 -16.01 16.95
C PHE A 54 5.25 -15.87 15.98
N HIS A 55 6.36 -15.34 16.45
CA HIS A 55 7.57 -15.15 15.64
C HIS A 55 7.32 -14.24 14.42
N LYS A 56 6.53 -13.19 14.60
CA LYS A 56 6.09 -12.30 13.52
C LYS A 56 7.22 -11.52 12.87
N LYS A 57 8.05 -10.86 13.68
CA LYS A 57 9.14 -10.02 13.16
C LYS A 57 10.37 -10.90 12.89
N ALA A 58 10.80 -10.99 11.62
CA ALA A 58 12.11 -11.50 11.28
C ALA A 58 13.21 -10.51 11.68
N ILE A 59 14.32 -11.03 12.14
CA ILE A 59 15.57 -10.29 12.40
C ILE A 59 16.50 -10.48 11.20
N ALA A 60 16.65 -11.72 10.71
CA ALA A 60 17.36 -12.06 9.49
C ALA A 60 16.77 -13.33 8.88
N ALA A 61 16.72 -13.40 7.54
CA ALA A 61 16.27 -14.58 6.81
C ALA A 61 17.02 -14.66 5.48
N PHE A 62 17.62 -15.80 5.16
CA PHE A 62 18.39 -15.98 3.93
C PHE A 62 18.61 -17.46 3.59
N LYS A 63 18.96 -17.73 2.35
CA LYS A 63 19.36 -19.02 1.81
C LYS A 63 20.88 -19.13 1.76
N GLY A 64 21.37 -20.35 1.55
CA GLY A 64 22.79 -20.61 1.32
C GLY A 64 23.63 -20.75 2.57
N ALA A 65 23.02 -20.90 3.74
CA ALA A 65 23.69 -21.48 4.89
C ALA A 65 23.88 -22.99 4.68
N GLU A 66 24.80 -23.60 5.44
CA GLU A 66 25.10 -25.02 5.34
C GLU A 66 25.08 -25.66 6.74
N LEU A 67 24.45 -26.83 6.85
CA LEU A 67 24.59 -27.72 8.01
C LEU A 67 25.60 -28.79 7.66
N CYS A 68 26.72 -28.80 8.39
CA CYS A 68 27.86 -29.70 8.17
C CYS A 68 27.97 -30.69 9.33
N PHE A 69 27.66 -31.96 9.10
CA PHE A 69 27.86 -33.00 10.12
C PHE A 69 29.34 -33.24 10.38
N VAL A 70 29.67 -33.54 11.65
CA VAL A 70 31.07 -33.85 12.06
C VAL A 70 31.52 -35.17 11.47
N GLU A 71 32.83 -35.31 11.19
CA GLU A 71 33.42 -36.56 10.64
C GLU A 71 33.36 -37.72 11.65
N ASP A 72 33.48 -37.40 12.94
CA ASP A 72 33.46 -38.33 14.07
C ASP A 72 32.07 -38.52 14.68
N LEU A 73 31.02 -38.35 13.88
CA LEU A 73 29.65 -38.57 14.33
C LEU A 73 29.46 -39.94 14.95
N PRO A 74 28.97 -40.07 16.21
CA PRO A 74 28.75 -41.37 16.86
C PRO A 74 27.86 -42.30 16.02
N GLN A 75 28.18 -43.57 15.97
CA GLN A 75 27.52 -44.56 15.11
C GLN A 75 26.01 -44.66 15.37
N ASP A 76 25.57 -44.55 16.63
CA ASP A 76 24.16 -44.56 17.05
C ASP A 76 23.38 -43.31 16.63
N LEU A 77 24.09 -42.24 16.23
CA LEU A 77 23.51 -41.02 15.71
C LEU A 77 23.61 -40.88 14.18
N GLN A 78 24.22 -41.87 13.51
CA GLN A 78 24.30 -41.93 12.04
C GLN A 78 23.00 -42.48 11.45
N VAL A 79 21.96 -41.60 11.35
CA VAL A 79 20.60 -41.96 10.93
C VAL A 79 20.15 -41.02 9.81
N GLY A 80 19.49 -41.54 8.79
CA GLY A 80 18.86 -40.76 7.72
C GLY A 80 19.83 -39.78 7.09
N PHE A 81 19.50 -38.47 7.15
CA PHE A 81 20.33 -37.39 6.63
C PHE A 81 21.56 -37.07 7.53
N ALA A 82 21.58 -37.53 8.80
CA ALA A 82 22.70 -37.34 9.70
C ALA A 82 23.84 -38.34 9.35
N LYS A 83 24.73 -37.98 8.44
CA LYS A 83 25.86 -38.77 7.93
C LYS A 83 27.18 -38.05 8.17
N PRO A 84 28.24 -38.74 8.60
CA PRO A 84 29.55 -38.14 8.85
C PRO A 84 30.07 -37.33 7.66
N GLY A 85 30.53 -36.10 7.90
CA GLY A 85 31.17 -35.25 6.93
C GLY A 85 30.23 -34.64 5.85
N VAL A 86 28.96 -35.02 5.83
CA VAL A 86 28.02 -34.54 4.79
C VAL A 86 27.55 -33.12 5.09
N ARG A 87 27.43 -32.32 4.04
CA ARG A 87 26.97 -30.91 4.05
C ARG A 87 25.65 -30.80 3.35
N TYR A 88 24.72 -30.07 3.96
CA TYR A 88 23.39 -29.80 3.41
C TYR A 88 23.16 -28.31 3.31
N ARG A 89 22.62 -27.85 2.18
CA ARG A 89 22.18 -26.46 2.03
C ARG A 89 20.96 -26.19 2.93
N THR A 90 20.96 -25.03 3.57
CA THR A 90 19.91 -24.67 4.49
C THR A 90 19.33 -23.26 4.21
N MET A 91 18.08 -23.08 4.66
CA MET A 91 17.46 -21.77 4.83
C MET A 91 17.36 -21.46 6.31
N VAL A 92 17.70 -20.24 6.68
CA VAL A 92 17.73 -19.82 8.09
C VAL A 92 16.85 -18.61 8.30
N ARG A 93 16.13 -18.57 9.45
CA ARG A 93 15.33 -17.44 9.87
C ARG A 93 15.50 -17.18 11.36
N PHE A 94 16.02 -16.01 11.71
CA PHE A 94 15.99 -15.48 13.08
C PHE A 94 14.76 -14.59 13.27
N SER A 95 14.16 -14.60 14.46
CA SER A 95 12.92 -13.85 14.72
C SER A 95 12.72 -13.51 16.19
N ASN A 96 11.91 -12.48 16.44
CA ASN A 96 11.30 -12.21 17.74
C ASN A 96 10.09 -13.13 17.95
N ALA A 97 9.91 -13.70 19.15
CA ALA A 97 8.85 -14.67 19.43
C ALA A 97 7.46 -14.04 19.65
N SER A 98 7.38 -12.73 19.84
CA SER A 98 6.12 -12.03 20.11
C SER A 98 5.03 -12.31 19.08
N SER A 99 3.78 -12.30 19.52
CA SER A 99 2.57 -12.33 18.70
C SER A 99 2.24 -10.97 18.08
N GLN A 100 3.06 -9.96 18.31
CA GLN A 100 2.96 -8.60 17.73
C GLN A 100 4.33 -8.18 17.21
N THR A 101 4.35 -7.40 16.15
CA THR A 101 5.57 -6.74 15.68
C THR A 101 5.97 -5.67 16.69
N GLN A 102 7.16 -5.78 17.26
CA GLN A 102 7.67 -4.86 18.27
C GLN A 102 9.13 -4.50 18.01
N SER A 103 9.64 -3.49 18.70
CA SER A 103 11.03 -3.06 18.62
C SER A 103 11.99 -4.17 19.06
N ASP A 104 13.17 -4.22 18.45
CA ASP A 104 14.26 -5.11 18.89
C ASP A 104 14.83 -4.71 20.26
N GLU A 105 14.57 -3.51 20.74
CA GLU A 105 14.92 -3.04 22.08
C GLU A 105 14.05 -3.65 23.17
N ASP A 106 12.86 -4.14 22.78
CA ASP A 106 11.96 -4.78 23.74
C ASP A 106 12.50 -6.15 24.16
N LYS A 107 12.28 -6.48 25.44
CA LYS A 107 12.59 -7.81 25.95
C LYS A 107 11.70 -8.85 25.29
N ASP A 108 12.30 -9.84 24.65
CA ASP A 108 11.56 -10.90 23.97
C ASP A 108 12.37 -12.20 23.97
N LEU A 109 11.70 -13.30 23.70
CA LEU A 109 12.30 -14.57 23.34
C LEU A 109 12.74 -14.51 21.86
N ARG A 110 13.90 -15.05 21.53
CA ARG A 110 14.39 -15.11 20.15
C ARG A 110 14.23 -16.52 19.59
N GLY A 111 13.94 -16.62 18.31
CA GLY A 111 13.73 -17.86 17.60
C GLY A 111 14.73 -18.04 16.48
N LEU A 112 15.18 -19.30 16.30
CA LEU A 112 15.96 -19.79 15.17
C LEU A 112 15.16 -20.90 14.49
N ALA A 113 14.94 -20.76 13.18
CA ALA A 113 14.36 -21.79 12.32
C ALA A 113 15.37 -22.11 11.21
N VAL A 114 15.68 -23.39 11.04
CA VAL A 114 16.61 -23.91 10.03
C VAL A 114 15.86 -24.94 9.21
N ARG A 115 15.79 -24.77 7.90
CA ARG A 115 15.31 -25.79 6.96
C ARG A 115 16.50 -26.41 6.27
N VAL A 116 16.66 -27.68 6.43
CA VAL A 116 17.71 -28.50 5.78
C VAL A 116 17.08 -29.17 4.57
N HIS A 117 17.71 -29.04 3.40
CA HIS A 117 17.33 -29.77 2.18
C HIS A 117 18.28 -30.99 2.06
N ASP A 118 17.75 -32.19 2.23
CA ASP A 118 18.56 -33.38 2.08
C ASP A 118 18.75 -33.81 0.61
N SER A 119 19.60 -34.81 0.37
CA SER A 119 19.89 -35.32 -0.98
C SER A 119 18.70 -36.02 -1.65
N ASP A 120 17.72 -36.44 -0.87
CA ASP A 120 16.57 -37.21 -1.33
C ASP A 120 15.34 -36.29 -1.59
N GLY A 121 15.55 -34.99 -1.42
CA GLY A 121 14.52 -33.94 -1.64
C GLY A 121 13.55 -33.77 -0.46
N THR A 122 13.86 -34.35 0.70
CA THR A 122 13.10 -34.17 1.92
C THR A 122 13.56 -32.91 2.65
N ASP A 123 12.61 -32.09 3.11
CA ASP A 123 12.89 -30.95 3.97
C ASP A 123 12.86 -31.36 5.45
N HIS A 124 13.83 -30.87 6.23
CA HIS A 124 13.90 -31.08 7.68
C HIS A 124 13.90 -29.70 8.38
N ASP A 125 12.86 -29.40 9.14
CA ASP A 125 12.72 -28.11 9.86
C ASP A 125 13.15 -28.25 11.33
N LEU A 126 14.29 -27.65 11.69
CA LEU A 126 14.78 -27.56 13.06
C LEU A 126 14.36 -26.20 13.65
N LEU A 127 13.52 -26.23 14.70
CA LEU A 127 12.99 -25.02 15.34
C LEU A 127 13.48 -24.93 16.78
N ALA A 128 14.11 -23.80 17.12
CA ALA A 128 14.71 -23.57 18.42
C ALA A 128 14.44 -22.15 18.94
N THR A 129 14.55 -21.95 20.24
CA THR A 129 14.43 -20.64 20.89
C THR A 129 15.55 -20.43 21.90
N ASN A 130 15.86 -19.16 22.20
CA ASN A 130 16.98 -18.83 23.09
C ASN A 130 16.66 -19.00 24.60
N PHE A 131 15.81 -19.97 24.93
CA PHE A 131 15.54 -20.38 26.31
C PHE A 131 15.32 -21.92 26.37
N PRO A 132 15.94 -22.64 27.35
CA PRO A 132 16.01 -24.09 27.31
C PRO A 132 14.68 -24.81 27.49
N ILE A 133 13.74 -24.22 28.24
CA ILE A 133 12.44 -24.84 28.53
C ILE A 133 11.26 -23.96 28.12
N PRO A 134 10.15 -24.52 27.60
CA PRO A 134 8.91 -23.80 27.41
C PRO A 134 8.23 -23.50 28.76
N HIS A 135 7.34 -22.50 28.74
CA HIS A 135 6.55 -22.17 29.91
C HIS A 135 5.49 -23.22 30.25
N ALA A 136 5.09 -24.02 29.26
CA ALA A 136 4.06 -25.04 29.37
C ALA A 136 4.65 -26.44 29.34
N ARG A 137 4.11 -27.37 30.14
CA ARG A 137 4.48 -28.78 30.15
C ARG A 137 3.93 -29.52 28.92
N ASN A 138 2.70 -29.21 28.53
CA ASN A 138 1.98 -29.86 27.46
C ASN A 138 1.20 -28.85 26.58
N ALA A 139 0.57 -29.36 25.54
CA ALA A 139 -0.17 -28.56 24.55
C ALA A 139 -1.33 -27.78 25.17
N ARG A 140 -2.12 -28.39 26.05
CA ARG A 140 -3.26 -27.74 26.68
C ARG A 140 -2.85 -26.52 27.50
N GLN A 141 -1.81 -26.65 28.31
CA GLN A 141 -1.26 -25.52 29.07
C GLN A 141 -0.77 -24.42 28.15
N PHE A 142 -0.09 -24.77 27.07
CA PHE A 142 0.41 -23.79 26.09
C PHE A 142 -0.74 -22.99 25.45
N VAL A 143 -1.75 -23.68 24.95
CA VAL A 143 -2.87 -23.04 24.22
C VAL A 143 -3.74 -22.20 25.15
N VAL A 144 -4.07 -22.71 26.35
CA VAL A 144 -4.85 -21.97 27.35
C VAL A 144 -4.11 -20.71 27.79
N PHE A 145 -2.78 -20.80 27.98
CA PHE A 145 -1.95 -19.62 28.27
C PHE A 145 -1.94 -18.63 27.11
N ALA A 146 -1.67 -19.07 25.92
CA ALA A 146 -1.66 -18.22 24.72
C ALA A 146 -3.00 -17.48 24.53
N HIS A 147 -4.12 -18.16 24.75
CA HIS A 147 -5.45 -17.58 24.70
C HIS A 147 -5.67 -16.56 25.84
N ALA A 148 -5.18 -16.85 27.06
CA ALA A 148 -5.31 -15.96 28.21
C ALA A 148 -4.56 -14.64 28.03
N VAL A 149 -3.35 -14.67 27.43
CA VAL A 149 -2.52 -13.47 27.22
C VAL A 149 -2.80 -12.75 25.89
N SER A 150 -3.71 -13.28 25.04
CA SER A 150 -4.09 -12.65 23.80
C SER A 150 -5.05 -11.47 24.01
N GLY A 151 -4.90 -10.40 23.22
CA GLY A 151 -5.78 -9.21 23.26
C GLY A 151 -5.22 -8.03 24.07
N GLY A 152 -6.08 -7.04 24.36
CA GLY A 152 -5.69 -5.80 25.04
C GLY A 152 -5.48 -5.96 26.55
N ARG A 153 -4.99 -4.90 27.22
CA ARG A 153 -4.63 -4.93 28.67
C ARG A 153 -5.72 -5.50 29.60
N LEU A 154 -6.97 -5.09 29.41
CA LEU A 154 -8.09 -5.56 30.24
C LEU A 154 -8.40 -7.05 29.98
N SER A 155 -8.31 -7.49 28.71
CA SER A 155 -8.48 -8.89 28.31
C SER A 155 -7.40 -9.78 28.92
N LYS A 156 -6.15 -9.30 29.03
CA LYS A 156 -5.05 -10.04 29.68
C LYS A 156 -5.27 -10.23 31.16
N LEU A 157 -5.78 -9.21 31.87
CA LEU A 157 -6.09 -9.32 33.31
C LEU A 157 -7.17 -10.38 33.57
N VAL A 158 -8.28 -10.34 32.82
CA VAL A 158 -9.35 -11.34 32.93
C VAL A 158 -8.84 -12.73 32.51
N GLY A 159 -7.98 -12.79 31.50
CA GLY A 159 -7.36 -14.03 31.04
C GLY A 159 -6.47 -14.68 32.11
N LEU A 160 -5.67 -13.90 32.85
CA LEU A 160 -4.85 -14.40 33.96
C LEU A 160 -5.70 -14.99 35.09
N VAL A 161 -6.82 -14.34 35.44
CA VAL A 161 -7.75 -14.90 36.41
C VAL A 161 -8.34 -16.24 35.97
N ARG A 162 -8.77 -16.32 34.69
CA ARG A 162 -9.26 -17.58 34.09
C ARG A 162 -8.18 -18.66 34.06
N LEU A 163 -6.92 -18.28 33.81
CA LEU A 163 -5.79 -19.20 33.82
C LEU A 163 -5.57 -19.84 35.19
N CYS A 164 -5.68 -19.05 36.26
CA CYS A 164 -5.61 -19.58 37.63
C CYS A 164 -6.72 -20.58 37.94
N PHE A 165 -7.94 -20.33 37.43
CA PHE A 165 -9.06 -21.31 37.62
C PHE A 165 -8.87 -22.55 36.75
N ALA A 166 -8.31 -22.44 35.56
CA ALA A 166 -8.15 -23.56 34.63
C ALA A 166 -6.96 -24.48 34.97
N LEU A 167 -5.85 -23.94 35.47
CA LEU A 167 -4.61 -24.67 35.72
C LEU A 167 -4.17 -24.72 37.17
N GLY A 168 -4.84 -23.97 38.05
CA GLY A 168 -4.43 -23.80 39.44
C GLY A 168 -3.37 -22.70 39.62
N PHE A 169 -3.33 -22.13 40.85
CA PHE A 169 -2.45 -21.00 41.17
C PHE A 169 -0.95 -21.34 41.11
N SER A 170 -0.55 -22.50 41.59
CA SER A 170 0.85 -22.94 41.62
C SER A 170 1.41 -23.08 40.22
N GLU A 171 0.68 -23.73 39.30
CA GLU A 171 1.11 -23.96 37.95
C GLU A 171 1.11 -22.64 37.14
N THR A 172 0.11 -21.81 37.31
CA THR A 172 0.07 -20.46 36.69
C THR A 172 1.28 -19.62 37.13
N ARG A 173 1.64 -19.66 38.43
CA ARG A 173 2.82 -18.94 38.97
C ARG A 173 4.12 -19.46 38.36
N ARG A 174 4.27 -20.78 38.23
CA ARG A 174 5.43 -21.41 37.56
C ARG A 174 5.52 -20.96 36.10
N MET A 175 4.43 -21.01 35.36
CA MET A 175 4.39 -20.61 33.95
C MET A 175 4.76 -19.14 33.77
N LEU A 176 4.21 -18.25 34.60
CA LEU A 176 4.54 -16.82 34.56
C LEU A 176 6.00 -16.57 34.95
N GLY A 177 6.54 -17.35 35.89
CA GLY A 177 7.96 -17.33 36.26
C GLY A 177 8.86 -17.66 35.07
N ASN A 178 8.58 -18.77 34.38
CA ASN A 178 9.34 -19.19 33.21
C ASN A 178 9.27 -18.14 32.08
N VAL A 179 8.08 -17.56 31.82
CA VAL A 179 7.93 -16.49 30.81
C VAL A 179 8.76 -15.26 31.20
N ARG A 180 8.71 -14.84 32.48
CA ARG A 180 9.46 -13.66 32.94
C ARG A 180 10.98 -13.86 32.80
N THR A 181 11.47 -15.06 33.12
CA THR A 181 12.90 -15.39 32.96
C THR A 181 13.31 -15.48 31.48
N ALA A 182 12.43 -16.00 30.63
CA ALA A 182 12.69 -16.13 29.21
C ALA A 182 12.69 -14.77 28.46
N LEU A 183 11.92 -13.78 28.94
CA LEU A 183 11.87 -12.43 28.36
C LEU A 183 13.07 -11.61 28.83
N ARG A 184 14.14 -11.65 28.06
CA ARG A 184 15.40 -10.96 28.38
C ARG A 184 15.86 -10.04 27.25
N ALA A 185 16.73 -9.10 27.57
CA ALA A 185 17.45 -8.34 26.55
C ALA A 185 18.38 -9.29 25.77
N CYS A 186 18.54 -9.01 24.48
CA CYS A 186 19.42 -9.76 23.59
C CYS A 186 20.31 -8.76 22.85
N ASP A 187 21.61 -8.90 22.92
CA ASP A 187 22.54 -7.97 22.27
C ASP A 187 22.84 -8.38 20.82
N SER A 188 22.86 -9.69 20.55
CA SER A 188 23.04 -10.25 19.22
C SER A 188 22.37 -11.62 19.11
N VAL A 189 21.58 -11.84 18.07
CA VAL A 189 21.01 -13.16 17.78
C VAL A 189 22.07 -14.17 17.31
N ALA A 190 23.23 -13.71 16.86
CA ALA A 190 24.38 -14.56 16.48
C ALA A 190 25.16 -15.12 17.68
N LEU A 191 24.96 -14.52 18.87
CA LEU A 191 25.68 -14.91 20.08
C LEU A 191 24.79 -15.62 21.13
N GLU A 192 23.51 -15.85 20.79
CA GLU A 192 22.58 -16.59 21.65
C GLU A 192 22.66 -18.09 21.40
N SER A 193 22.45 -18.91 22.46
CA SER A 193 22.18 -20.32 22.30
C SER A 193 20.69 -20.56 22.06
N TYR A 194 20.35 -21.56 21.23
CA TYR A 194 18.98 -21.90 20.86
C TYR A 194 18.68 -23.37 21.13
N TRP A 195 17.64 -23.65 21.92
CA TRP A 195 17.22 -24.98 22.34
C TRP A 195 15.95 -25.44 21.63
N SER A 196 15.85 -26.74 21.30
CA SER A 196 14.61 -27.34 20.83
C SER A 196 13.49 -27.20 21.87
N ARG A 197 12.26 -27.09 21.43
CA ARG A 197 11.09 -26.89 22.31
C ARG A 197 10.53 -28.19 22.88
N GLY A 198 11.14 -29.29 22.59
CA GLY A 198 10.81 -30.66 23.05
C GLY A 198 11.75 -31.67 22.43
N ALA A 199 11.58 -32.94 22.79
CA ALA A 199 12.34 -34.02 22.23
C ALA A 199 11.93 -34.36 20.79
N ILE A 200 12.86 -34.89 20.01
CA ILE A 200 12.61 -35.50 18.70
C ILE A 200 13.15 -36.92 18.70
N ALA A 201 12.61 -37.78 17.86
CA ALA A 201 13.28 -39.07 17.53
C ALA A 201 14.59 -38.76 16.80
N TRP A 202 15.56 -39.69 16.94
CA TRP A 202 16.78 -39.71 16.16
C TRP A 202 17.12 -41.21 15.94
N GLY A 203 16.43 -41.78 14.97
CA GLY A 203 16.39 -43.25 14.81
C GLY A 203 15.73 -43.91 16.01
N THR A 204 16.45 -44.77 16.70
CA THR A 204 16.00 -45.47 17.92
C THR A 204 16.22 -44.65 19.20
N GLU A 205 16.97 -43.57 19.12
CA GLU A 205 17.22 -42.68 20.26
C GLU A 205 16.13 -41.56 20.29
N ALA A 206 15.92 -40.94 21.44
CA ALA A 206 15.21 -39.66 21.57
C ALA A 206 16.20 -38.61 22.05
N VAL A 207 16.15 -37.41 21.43
CA VAL A 207 17.12 -36.34 21.71
C VAL A 207 16.45 -35.00 21.86
N ARG A 208 17.09 -34.08 22.61
CA ARG A 208 16.92 -32.64 22.48
C ARG A 208 18.16 -32.06 21.83
N TYR A 209 17.96 -31.04 20.96
CA TYR A 209 19.08 -30.39 20.29
C TYR A 209 19.24 -28.94 20.72
N THR A 210 20.49 -28.45 20.61
CA THR A 210 20.87 -27.10 20.96
C THR A 210 21.87 -26.56 19.95
N PHE A 211 21.59 -25.36 19.39
CA PHE A 211 22.57 -24.60 18.64
C PHE A 211 23.29 -23.64 19.60
N LYS A 212 24.59 -23.80 19.77
CA LYS A 212 25.44 -22.92 20.56
C LYS A 212 26.32 -22.09 19.64
N PRO A 213 26.49 -20.75 19.88
CA PRO A 213 27.36 -19.94 19.03
C PRO A 213 28.79 -20.45 19.07
N SER A 214 29.43 -20.56 17.91
CA SER A 214 30.83 -20.92 17.82
C SER A 214 31.72 -19.75 18.27
N PRO A 215 32.84 -20.02 18.97
CA PRO A 215 33.82 -19.01 19.32
C PRO A 215 34.40 -18.24 18.12
N ASP A 216 34.37 -18.85 16.93
CA ASP A 216 34.88 -18.28 15.68
C ASP A 216 33.90 -17.24 15.05
N THR A 217 32.74 -17.02 15.63
CA THR A 217 31.79 -16.02 15.15
C THR A 217 32.40 -14.61 15.22
N PRO A 218 32.45 -13.87 14.09
CA PRO A 218 33.15 -12.59 14.02
C PRO A 218 32.55 -11.53 14.97
N GLY A 219 33.43 -10.71 15.55
CA GLY A 219 33.02 -9.51 16.27
C GLY A 219 32.57 -8.39 15.31
N VAL A 220 31.73 -7.49 15.76
CA VAL A 220 31.32 -6.30 15.01
C VAL A 220 31.58 -5.04 15.83
N GLN A 221 32.06 -3.98 15.16
CA GLN A 221 32.28 -2.69 15.79
C GLN A 221 31.09 -1.77 15.55
N GLY A 222 30.77 -0.93 16.51
CA GLY A 222 29.69 0.06 16.44
C GLY A 222 28.63 -0.14 17.52
N SER A 223 27.77 0.87 17.69
CA SER A 223 26.60 0.80 18.56
C SER A 223 25.35 0.76 17.69
N PHE A 224 24.47 -0.20 17.93
CA PHE A 224 23.22 -0.37 17.23
C PHE A 224 22.07 0.00 18.16
N SER A 225 21.12 0.80 17.69
CA SER A 225 19.97 1.26 18.45
C SER A 225 18.71 1.32 17.57
N GLY A 226 17.55 1.50 18.20
CA GLY A 226 16.28 1.64 17.52
C GLY A 226 15.55 0.33 17.21
N ALA A 227 14.41 0.45 16.54
CA ALA A 227 13.47 -0.64 16.36
C ALA A 227 14.02 -1.84 15.57
N ALA A 228 15.05 -1.65 14.74
CA ALA A 228 15.70 -2.69 13.93
C ALA A 228 17.14 -3.01 14.40
N ARG A 229 17.46 -2.75 15.66
CA ARG A 229 18.81 -2.87 16.22
C ARG A 229 19.46 -4.25 15.96
N LEU A 230 18.74 -5.33 16.23
CA LEU A 230 19.26 -6.69 16.05
C LEU A 230 19.43 -7.06 14.58
N SER A 231 18.55 -6.59 13.70
CA SER A 231 18.69 -6.81 12.26
C SER A 231 19.93 -6.09 11.71
N SER A 232 20.16 -4.85 12.15
CA SER A 232 21.32 -4.06 11.73
C SER A 232 22.64 -4.63 12.28
N GLU A 233 22.65 -5.06 13.54
CA GLU A 233 23.80 -5.71 14.17
C GLU A 233 24.16 -7.02 13.46
N TYR A 234 23.16 -7.88 13.22
CA TYR A 234 23.36 -9.15 12.55
C TYR A 234 23.86 -8.98 11.11
N ALA A 235 23.26 -8.06 10.34
CA ALA A 235 23.70 -7.77 8.98
C ALA A 235 25.16 -7.27 8.94
N ALA A 236 25.51 -6.36 9.84
CA ALA A 236 26.89 -5.87 9.97
C ALA A 236 27.87 -7.00 10.34
N ARG A 237 27.48 -7.92 11.24
CA ARG A 237 28.30 -9.05 11.62
C ARG A 237 28.51 -10.02 10.47
N GLN A 238 27.47 -10.39 9.74
CA GLN A 238 27.57 -11.32 8.62
C GLN A 238 28.30 -10.70 7.41
N SER A 239 28.31 -9.37 7.26
CA SER A 239 29.11 -8.72 6.22
C SER A 239 30.64 -8.79 6.48
N VAL A 240 31.04 -8.94 7.74
CA VAL A 240 32.46 -9.05 8.15
C VAL A 240 32.99 -10.48 8.02
N GLY A 241 32.16 -11.47 8.30
CA GLY A 241 32.56 -12.88 8.23
C GLY A 241 31.43 -13.88 8.47
N ALA A 242 31.74 -15.15 8.35
CA ALA A 242 30.77 -16.22 8.56
C ALA A 242 30.29 -16.28 10.00
N VAL A 243 28.99 -16.37 10.23
CA VAL A 243 28.40 -16.68 11.55
C VAL A 243 28.22 -18.17 11.68
N LYS A 244 28.62 -18.74 12.82
CA LYS A 244 28.63 -20.21 13.02
C LYS A 244 27.96 -20.61 14.31
N PHE A 245 27.27 -21.75 14.28
CA PHE A 245 26.67 -22.39 15.44
C PHE A 245 27.03 -23.87 15.47
N ASP A 246 27.46 -24.38 16.62
CA ASP A 246 27.64 -25.78 16.87
C ASP A 246 26.30 -26.41 17.25
N LEU A 247 25.90 -27.48 16.57
CA LEU A 247 24.70 -28.26 16.87
C LEU A 247 25.08 -29.43 17.81
N PHE A 248 24.48 -29.41 19.00
CA PHE A 248 24.62 -30.45 20.01
C PHE A 248 23.31 -31.21 20.18
N VAL A 249 23.38 -32.48 20.55
CA VAL A 249 22.26 -33.29 20.98
C VAL A 249 22.50 -33.87 22.37
N GLN A 250 21.46 -33.89 23.20
CA GLN A 250 21.40 -34.61 24.48
C GLN A 250 20.48 -35.80 24.31
N ARG A 251 20.92 -37.01 24.78
CA ARG A 251 20.15 -38.24 24.65
C ARG A 251 19.15 -38.43 25.78
N TYR A 252 18.04 -39.07 25.50
CA TYR A 252 17.13 -39.59 26.51
C TYR A 252 17.80 -40.62 27.42
N ILE A 253 17.64 -40.52 28.73
CA ILE A 253 18.16 -41.44 29.74
C ILE A 253 17.03 -42.22 30.39
N SER A 254 16.03 -41.53 30.93
CA SER A 254 14.85 -42.11 31.59
C SER A 254 13.75 -41.08 31.76
N GLU A 255 12.50 -41.53 31.96
CA GLU A 255 11.37 -40.64 32.04
C GLU A 255 11.40 -39.69 33.25
N ASP A 256 12.07 -40.07 34.33
CA ASP A 256 12.26 -39.24 35.54
C ASP A 256 13.39 -38.21 35.40
N ARG A 257 14.40 -38.46 34.56
CA ARG A 257 15.56 -37.58 34.39
C ARG A 257 15.50 -36.71 33.14
N THR A 258 14.95 -37.26 32.08
CA THR A 258 14.89 -36.64 30.75
C THR A 258 13.51 -36.87 30.11
N PRO A 259 12.39 -36.45 30.75
CA PRO A 259 11.04 -36.79 30.31
C PRO A 259 10.72 -36.25 28.90
N ILE A 260 10.00 -37.08 28.12
CA ILE A 260 9.57 -36.71 26.77
C ILE A 260 8.27 -35.91 26.82
N GLU A 261 7.33 -36.30 27.68
CA GLU A 261 6.00 -35.68 27.73
C GLU A 261 5.92 -34.36 28.54
N ASP A 262 6.90 -34.15 29.48
CA ASP A 262 7.03 -32.87 30.18
C ASP A 262 8.03 -31.95 29.47
N ALA A 263 7.51 -31.09 28.58
CA ALA A 263 8.37 -30.16 27.84
C ALA A 263 9.06 -29.14 28.74
N ALA A 264 8.46 -28.79 29.91
CA ALA A 264 9.00 -27.79 30.82
C ALA A 264 10.06 -28.34 31.81
N HIS A 265 10.44 -29.58 31.68
CA HIS A 265 11.56 -30.17 32.41
C HIS A 265 12.85 -29.94 31.63
N GLU A 266 13.86 -29.35 32.26
CA GLU A 266 15.19 -29.15 31.70
C GLU A 266 16.00 -30.45 31.77
N TRP A 267 16.64 -30.81 30.68
CA TRP A 267 17.52 -31.96 30.65
C TRP A 267 18.91 -31.52 31.14
N ASP A 268 19.29 -31.97 32.34
CA ASP A 268 20.53 -31.60 32.98
C ASP A 268 21.74 -32.13 32.18
N GLU A 269 22.66 -31.26 31.79
CA GLU A 269 23.87 -31.61 31.04
C GLU A 269 24.80 -32.57 31.81
N MET A 270 24.72 -32.63 33.15
CA MET A 270 25.46 -33.60 33.99
C MET A 270 24.87 -35.02 33.88
N VAL A 271 23.57 -35.13 33.58
CA VAL A 271 22.84 -36.38 33.41
C VAL A 271 22.91 -36.87 31.97
N SER A 272 22.72 -35.96 31.03
CA SER A 272 22.79 -36.22 29.60
C SER A 272 23.75 -35.23 28.95
N PRO A 273 25.03 -35.53 28.89
CA PRO A 273 26.05 -34.64 28.30
C PRO A 273 25.77 -34.36 26.83
N PRO A 274 25.86 -33.09 26.40
CA PRO A 274 25.65 -32.70 25.01
C PRO A 274 26.77 -33.21 24.10
N VAL A 275 26.41 -33.82 22.98
CA VAL A 275 27.34 -34.34 21.96
C VAL A 275 27.23 -33.45 20.73
N LYS A 276 28.37 -32.90 20.25
CA LYS A 276 28.41 -32.16 19.00
C LYS A 276 28.15 -33.10 17.82
N VAL A 277 27.18 -32.77 16.97
CA VAL A 277 26.79 -33.57 15.79
C VAL A 277 27.02 -32.86 14.48
N ALA A 278 26.90 -31.54 14.48
CA ALA A 278 27.06 -30.74 13.25
C ALA A 278 27.46 -29.29 13.56
N GLU A 279 27.82 -28.55 12.53
CA GLU A 279 28.05 -27.12 12.53
C GLU A 279 27.13 -26.48 11.51
N LEU A 280 26.35 -25.45 11.91
CA LEU A 280 25.57 -24.58 11.02
C LEU A 280 26.44 -23.38 10.64
N VAL A 281 26.83 -23.31 9.37
CA VAL A 281 27.66 -22.23 8.82
C VAL A 281 26.83 -21.29 8.00
N LEU A 282 26.78 -20.03 8.40
CA LEU A 282 26.09 -18.93 7.71
C LEU A 282 27.20 -18.10 7.04
N PRO A 283 27.41 -18.22 5.72
CA PRO A 283 28.57 -17.64 5.05
C PRO A 283 28.58 -16.11 5.13
N GLN A 284 29.76 -15.54 4.99
CA GLN A 284 29.87 -14.07 4.85
C GLN A 284 29.01 -13.60 3.69
N ARG A 285 28.14 -12.63 3.97
CA ARG A 285 27.22 -12.09 2.99
C ARG A 285 26.71 -10.70 3.38
N ASP A 286 26.56 -9.84 2.41
CA ASP A 286 25.84 -8.59 2.58
C ASP A 286 24.31 -8.83 2.44
N LEU A 287 23.58 -8.66 3.54
CA LEU A 287 22.12 -8.83 3.60
C LEU A 287 21.37 -7.60 3.10
N SER A 288 22.05 -6.51 2.74
CA SER A 288 21.42 -5.30 2.20
C SER A 288 21.16 -5.39 0.69
N THR A 289 21.73 -6.36 0.01
CA THR A 289 21.58 -6.53 -1.45
C THR A 289 20.14 -6.87 -1.85
N PRO A 290 19.67 -6.44 -3.03
CA PRO A 290 18.34 -6.78 -3.55
C PRO A 290 18.06 -8.28 -3.56
N ASP A 291 19.04 -9.12 -3.95
CA ASP A 291 18.94 -10.57 -3.92
C ASP A 291 18.66 -11.12 -2.52
N ALA A 292 19.44 -10.67 -1.52
CA ALA A 292 19.27 -11.10 -0.14
C ALA A 292 17.91 -10.71 0.42
N LEU A 293 17.44 -9.51 0.09
CA LEU A 293 16.12 -9.03 0.49
C LEU A 293 14.98 -9.81 -0.16
N ALA A 294 15.08 -10.08 -1.47
CA ALA A 294 14.10 -10.88 -2.18
C ALA A 294 14.04 -12.32 -1.61
N GLU A 295 15.18 -12.91 -1.27
CA GLU A 295 15.24 -14.20 -0.57
C GLU A 295 14.56 -14.15 0.80
N ALA A 296 14.83 -13.12 1.59
CA ALA A 296 14.22 -12.94 2.89
C ALA A 296 12.69 -12.87 2.78
N LEU A 297 12.15 -12.15 1.77
CA LEU A 297 10.71 -12.08 1.50
C LEU A 297 10.10 -13.44 1.17
N VAL A 298 10.78 -14.27 0.38
CA VAL A 298 10.34 -15.64 0.08
C VAL A 298 10.29 -16.46 1.36
N ILE A 299 11.35 -16.40 2.21
CA ILE A 299 11.40 -17.14 3.46
C ILE A 299 10.32 -16.68 4.46
N GLU A 300 9.99 -15.37 4.46
CA GLU A 300 8.88 -14.85 5.28
C GLU A 300 7.52 -15.45 4.90
N GLN A 301 7.28 -15.76 3.65
CA GLN A 301 6.05 -16.40 3.21
C GLN A 301 6.01 -17.90 3.50
N MET A 302 7.16 -18.52 3.75
CA MET A 302 7.24 -19.96 4.01
C MET A 302 6.68 -20.34 5.38
N GLY A 303 6.16 -21.56 5.49
CA GLY A 303 5.85 -22.21 6.76
C GLY A 303 7.00 -23.06 7.23
N PHE A 304 7.53 -22.80 8.42
CA PHE A 304 8.42 -23.74 9.12
C PHE A 304 7.57 -24.58 10.05
N ASN A 305 7.66 -25.92 9.94
CA ASN A 305 6.88 -26.85 10.73
C ASN A 305 7.80 -27.98 11.22
N PRO A 306 7.94 -28.24 12.51
CA PRO A 306 8.82 -29.29 13.01
C PRO A 306 8.45 -30.71 12.52
N TRP A 307 7.26 -30.86 11.93
CA TRP A 307 6.79 -32.09 11.30
C TRP A 307 7.20 -32.21 9.82
N ASN A 308 7.81 -31.18 9.23
CA ASN A 308 8.54 -31.32 7.97
C ASN A 308 9.86 -32.01 8.28
N THR A 309 9.86 -33.34 8.26
CA THR A 309 11.04 -34.17 8.54
C THR A 309 10.73 -35.64 8.20
N ALA A 310 11.74 -36.45 8.02
CA ALA A 310 11.58 -37.87 7.88
C ALA A 310 11.11 -38.51 9.20
N HIS A 311 10.49 -39.70 9.12
CA HIS A 311 9.86 -40.36 10.27
C HIS A 311 10.86 -40.62 11.43
N GLU A 312 12.09 -40.95 11.12
CA GLU A 312 13.16 -41.18 12.08
C GLU A 312 13.59 -39.94 12.87
N PHE A 313 13.20 -38.74 12.44
CA PHE A 313 13.44 -37.47 13.13
C PHE A 313 12.14 -36.78 13.60
N ARG A 314 11.04 -37.55 13.68
CA ARG A 314 9.74 -36.96 14.03
C ARG A 314 9.76 -36.35 15.43
N PRO A 315 9.00 -35.25 15.64
CA PRO A 315 8.81 -34.65 16.94
C PRO A 315 8.12 -35.61 17.93
N LEU A 316 8.58 -35.62 19.19
CA LEU A 316 8.07 -36.44 20.27
C LEU A 316 7.39 -35.59 21.36
N GLY A 317 6.49 -36.25 22.11
CA GLY A 317 5.75 -35.63 23.23
C GLY A 317 4.53 -34.83 22.81
N ASN A 318 3.56 -34.73 23.73
CA ASN A 318 2.24 -34.10 23.51
C ASN A 318 2.33 -32.69 22.95
N LEU A 319 3.21 -31.84 23.48
CA LEU A 319 3.38 -30.48 22.99
C LEU A 319 3.78 -30.44 21.50
N ASN A 320 4.70 -31.30 21.08
CA ASN A 320 5.18 -31.36 19.70
C ASN A 320 4.15 -32.02 18.77
N ARG A 321 3.39 -33.03 19.24
CA ARG A 321 2.33 -33.65 18.45
C ARG A 321 1.21 -32.65 18.14
N ALA A 322 0.80 -31.84 19.12
CA ALA A 322 -0.19 -30.78 18.92
C ALA A 322 0.27 -29.65 17.98
N ARG A 323 1.59 -29.40 17.93
CA ARG A 323 2.16 -28.40 17.00
C ARG A 323 1.87 -28.71 15.54
N LYS A 324 1.74 -29.97 15.15
CA LYS A 324 1.39 -30.35 13.77
C LYS A 324 0.11 -29.65 13.30
N ALA A 325 -1.00 -29.87 14.00
CA ALA A 325 -2.28 -29.29 13.63
C ALA A 325 -2.28 -27.76 13.69
N ALA A 326 -1.63 -27.16 14.70
CA ALA A 326 -1.56 -25.72 14.87
C ALA A 326 -0.72 -25.05 13.77
N TYR A 327 0.41 -25.64 13.37
CA TYR A 327 1.27 -25.10 12.32
C TYR A 327 0.65 -25.26 10.93
N ASP A 328 0.03 -26.41 10.64
CA ASP A 328 -0.68 -26.65 9.38
C ASP A 328 -1.85 -25.68 9.21
N ALA A 329 -2.63 -25.47 10.27
CA ALA A 329 -3.73 -24.50 10.29
C ALA A 329 -3.23 -23.06 10.06
N SER A 330 -2.18 -22.64 10.78
CA SER A 330 -1.62 -21.29 10.65
C SER A 330 -0.98 -21.04 9.27
N ALA A 331 -0.27 -22.02 8.72
CA ALA A 331 0.34 -21.92 7.40
C ALA A 331 -0.70 -21.85 6.29
N SER A 332 -1.71 -22.70 6.33
CA SER A 332 -2.81 -22.72 5.37
C SER A 332 -3.58 -21.38 5.35
N HIS A 333 -3.71 -20.75 6.50
CA HIS A 333 -4.36 -19.46 6.64
C HIS A 333 -3.56 -18.32 5.98
N ARG A 334 -2.22 -18.35 6.10
CA ARG A 334 -1.32 -17.36 5.49
C ARG A 334 -1.18 -17.52 3.98
N GLN A 335 -1.26 -18.74 3.46
CA GLN A 335 -1.07 -19.06 2.05
C GLN A 335 -2.33 -18.83 1.19
N GLY A 336 -3.37 -18.18 1.73
CA GLY A 336 -4.59 -17.91 0.97
C GLY A 336 -5.38 -19.17 0.55
N LYS A 337 -4.95 -20.36 0.95
CA LYS A 337 -5.82 -21.54 0.91
C LYS A 337 -6.92 -21.23 1.88
N ARG A 338 -8.03 -20.71 1.33
CA ARG A 338 -9.22 -20.32 2.08
C ARG A 338 -9.56 -21.41 3.09
N PHE A 339 -9.02 -21.27 4.32
CA PHE A 339 -9.82 -21.74 5.42
C PHE A 339 -11.14 -20.97 5.26
N LYS A 340 -12.23 -21.70 5.18
CA LYS A 340 -13.53 -21.09 5.40
C LYS A 340 -13.39 -20.43 6.78
N VAL A 341 -12.99 -19.14 6.80
CA VAL A 341 -13.18 -18.29 7.97
C VAL A 341 -14.55 -18.65 8.44
N ALA A 342 -14.70 -19.06 9.71
CA ALA A 342 -15.95 -19.56 10.24
C ALA A 342 -17.03 -18.72 9.61
N ARG A 343 -17.84 -19.34 8.72
CA ARG A 343 -18.78 -18.62 7.86
C ARG A 343 -19.50 -17.68 8.80
N MET A 344 -19.42 -16.38 8.53
CA MET A 344 -20.26 -15.44 9.27
C MET A 344 -21.62 -16.08 9.41
N PRO A 345 -22.23 -16.09 10.60
CA PRO A 345 -23.53 -16.67 10.77
C PRO A 345 -24.39 -16.27 9.59
N VAL A 346 -25.04 -17.23 8.94
CA VAL A 346 -25.85 -17.00 7.73
C VAL A 346 -26.76 -15.78 7.91
N GLN A 347 -27.20 -15.54 9.14
CA GLN A 347 -27.94 -14.37 9.57
C GLN A 347 -27.24 -13.03 9.26
N ASN A 348 -25.93 -12.91 9.46
CA ASN A 348 -25.21 -11.63 9.20
C ASN A 348 -24.98 -11.40 7.71
N ARG A 349 -24.82 -12.47 6.90
CA ARG A 349 -24.77 -12.36 5.44
C ARG A 349 -26.13 -11.96 4.86
N VAL A 350 -27.19 -12.59 5.34
CA VAL A 350 -28.56 -12.26 4.89
C VAL A 350 -28.93 -10.85 5.30
N PHE A 351 -28.60 -10.44 6.52
CA PHE A 351 -28.87 -9.08 7.00
C PHE A 351 -28.06 -8.04 6.21
N GLY A 352 -26.77 -8.27 5.98
CA GLY A 352 -25.93 -7.36 5.18
C GLY A 352 -26.40 -7.24 3.73
N THR A 353 -26.83 -8.35 3.11
CA THR A 353 -27.39 -8.36 1.74
C THR A 353 -28.75 -7.67 1.69
N ALA A 354 -29.61 -7.91 2.67
CA ALA A 354 -30.91 -7.27 2.78
C ALA A 354 -30.77 -5.76 3.03
N ALA A 355 -29.90 -5.35 3.94
CA ALA A 355 -29.61 -3.94 4.21
C ALA A 355 -29.08 -3.21 2.95
N ARG A 356 -28.13 -3.81 2.23
CA ARG A 356 -27.63 -3.23 0.95
C ARG A 356 -28.73 -3.15 -0.10
N SER A 357 -29.63 -4.12 -0.17
CA SER A 357 -30.76 -4.10 -1.10
C SER A 357 -31.74 -2.98 -0.76
N VAL A 358 -32.04 -2.73 0.52
CA VAL A 358 -32.85 -1.60 0.98
C VAL A 358 -32.17 -0.27 0.66
N LEU A 359 -30.86 -0.13 0.96
CA LEU A 359 -30.08 1.08 0.67
C LEU A 359 -29.99 1.34 -0.84
N ARG A 360 -29.91 0.30 -1.66
CA ARG A 360 -29.94 0.41 -3.13
C ARG A 360 -31.27 0.96 -3.63
N VAL A 361 -32.38 0.51 -3.07
CA VAL A 361 -33.73 1.03 -3.41
C VAL A 361 -33.85 2.48 -2.93
N MET A 362 -33.35 2.80 -1.74
CA MET A 362 -33.31 4.19 -1.25
C MET A 362 -32.52 5.11 -2.17
N ASN A 363 -31.31 4.69 -2.63
CA ASN A 363 -30.46 5.48 -3.53
C ASN A 363 -31.08 5.83 -4.87
N ARG A 364 -32.11 5.08 -5.30
CA ARG A 364 -32.89 5.40 -6.51
C ARG A 364 -33.90 6.53 -6.29
N ARG A 365 -34.25 6.84 -5.04
CA ARG A 365 -35.28 7.84 -4.68
C ARG A 365 -34.75 9.03 -3.90
N ILE A 366 -33.76 8.79 -3.05
CA ILE A 366 -33.16 9.80 -2.16
C ILE A 366 -31.65 9.75 -2.33
N SER A 367 -31.03 10.87 -2.72
CA SER A 367 -29.58 10.97 -2.80
C SER A 367 -28.96 10.71 -1.42
N TRP A 368 -27.87 9.97 -1.38
CA TRP A 368 -27.19 9.53 -0.15
C TRP A 368 -26.88 10.69 0.81
N HIS A 369 -26.50 11.87 0.29
CA HIS A 369 -26.14 13.07 1.07
C HIS A 369 -27.35 13.76 1.71
N LYS A 370 -28.58 13.48 1.25
CA LYS A 370 -29.83 14.03 1.82
C LYS A 370 -30.37 13.18 3.00
N ILE A 371 -29.68 12.09 3.35
CA ILE A 371 -30.06 11.23 4.46
C ILE A 371 -29.63 11.89 5.77
N PRO A 372 -30.50 12.07 6.78
CA PRO A 372 -30.20 12.89 7.96
C PRO A 372 -29.29 12.23 9.00
N PHE A 373 -28.97 10.93 8.86
CA PHE A 373 -28.21 10.20 9.86
C PHE A 373 -26.84 9.79 9.33
N LEU A 374 -25.77 10.31 9.95
CA LEU A 374 -24.36 10.07 9.57
C LEU A 374 -24.03 8.58 9.40
N LEU A 375 -24.46 7.72 10.32
CA LEU A 375 -24.22 6.27 10.22
C LEU A 375 -24.89 5.70 8.97
N VAL A 376 -26.11 6.14 8.65
CA VAL A 376 -26.84 5.66 7.47
C VAL A 376 -26.21 6.21 6.19
N GLN A 377 -25.68 7.43 6.20
CA GLN A 377 -24.88 7.97 5.08
C GLN A 377 -23.64 7.11 4.83
N LEU A 378 -22.88 6.77 5.86
CA LEU A 378 -21.67 5.91 5.76
C LEU A 378 -22.00 4.52 5.22
N LEU A 379 -23.05 3.87 5.73
CA LEU A 379 -23.50 2.58 5.23
C LEU A 379 -24.00 2.65 3.79
N ASN A 380 -24.62 3.77 3.43
CA ASN A 380 -25.11 3.99 2.07
C ASN A 380 -23.96 4.24 1.09
N LEU A 381 -22.95 5.02 1.47
CA LEU A 381 -21.72 5.19 0.67
C LEU A 381 -21.01 3.86 0.42
N ASP A 382 -20.95 2.99 1.44
CA ASP A 382 -20.38 1.64 1.27
C ASP A 382 -21.21 0.79 0.31
N ALA A 383 -22.54 0.79 0.45
CA ALA A 383 -23.45 0.05 -0.44
C ALA A 383 -23.35 0.57 -1.88
N LEU A 384 -23.27 1.89 -2.07
CA LEU A 384 -23.10 2.53 -3.37
C LEU A 384 -21.77 2.12 -4.02
N ARG A 385 -20.68 2.23 -3.28
CA ARG A 385 -19.34 1.84 -3.76
C ARG A 385 -19.29 0.36 -4.14
N HIS A 386 -19.90 -0.51 -3.32
CA HIS A 386 -19.99 -1.93 -3.62
C HIS A 386 -20.75 -2.20 -4.94
N ASP A 387 -21.88 -1.53 -5.16
CA ASP A 387 -22.69 -1.67 -6.38
C ASP A 387 -21.91 -1.20 -7.63
N LEU A 388 -21.24 -0.08 -7.55
CA LEU A 388 -20.41 0.45 -8.63
C LEU A 388 -19.25 -0.49 -8.97
N ARG A 389 -18.57 -1.06 -7.96
CA ARG A 389 -17.49 -2.03 -8.16
C ARG A 389 -17.94 -3.31 -8.88
N GLN A 390 -19.16 -3.73 -8.66
CA GLN A 390 -19.71 -4.94 -9.31
C GLN A 390 -20.16 -4.70 -10.75
N LYS A 391 -20.46 -3.47 -11.14
CA LYS A 391 -21.15 -3.19 -12.41
C LYS A 391 -20.40 -2.21 -13.32
N ASN A 392 -19.55 -1.37 -12.76
CA ASN A 392 -18.96 -0.22 -13.46
C ASN A 392 -17.45 -0.33 -13.66
N LEU A 393 -16.96 -1.54 -13.90
CA LEU A 393 -15.59 -1.81 -14.25
C LEU A 393 -15.56 -2.71 -15.49
N ILE A 394 -15.13 -2.16 -16.61
CA ILE A 394 -15.08 -2.85 -17.90
C ILE A 394 -13.62 -2.90 -18.33
N ASP A 395 -13.15 -4.11 -18.59
CA ASP A 395 -11.88 -4.36 -19.22
C ASP A 395 -11.98 -4.06 -20.73
N THR A 396 -11.13 -3.20 -21.24
CA THR A 396 -11.14 -2.76 -22.63
C THR A 396 -10.10 -3.45 -23.48
N ASP A 397 -9.18 -4.18 -22.88
CA ASP A 397 -8.11 -4.87 -23.59
C ASP A 397 -8.08 -6.36 -23.21
N PRO A 398 -9.08 -7.15 -23.67
CA PRO A 398 -9.19 -8.57 -23.34
C PRO A 398 -8.06 -9.42 -23.93
N GLU A 399 -7.33 -8.95 -24.96
CA GLU A 399 -6.19 -9.68 -25.51
C GLU A 399 -4.98 -9.62 -24.56
N GLU A 400 -4.80 -8.54 -23.81
CA GLU A 400 -3.82 -8.49 -22.73
C GLU A 400 -4.27 -9.30 -21.49
N THR A 401 -5.57 -9.51 -21.31
CA THR A 401 -6.15 -10.22 -20.14
C THR A 401 -6.20 -11.72 -20.33
N VAL A 402 -6.23 -12.21 -21.56
CA VAL A 402 -6.06 -13.65 -21.81
C VAL A 402 -4.55 -13.90 -21.87
N PRO A 403 -3.88 -14.39 -20.82
CA PRO A 403 -2.57 -14.96 -21.00
C PRO A 403 -2.81 -16.04 -22.07
N SER A 404 -2.18 -15.90 -23.22
CA SER A 404 -2.14 -17.02 -24.16
C SER A 404 -1.79 -18.22 -23.29
N ALA A 405 -2.61 -19.23 -23.24
CA ALA A 405 -2.68 -20.26 -22.18
C ALA A 405 -1.37 -21.04 -21.93
N ARG A 406 -0.21 -20.49 -22.28
CA ARG A 406 1.10 -21.15 -22.30
C ARG A 406 2.32 -20.27 -22.00
N THR A 407 2.23 -18.97 -21.84
CA THR A 407 3.40 -18.18 -21.44
C THR A 407 3.27 -17.80 -19.96
N VAL A 408 3.96 -18.55 -19.11
CA VAL A 408 4.23 -18.12 -17.74
C VAL A 408 4.92 -16.77 -17.84
N PRO A 409 4.44 -15.72 -17.16
CA PRO A 409 5.11 -14.43 -17.15
C PRO A 409 6.58 -14.60 -16.76
N PRO A 410 7.51 -13.84 -17.34
CA PRO A 410 8.90 -13.93 -16.93
C PRO A 410 9.02 -13.68 -15.44
N GLU A 411 9.81 -14.50 -14.77
CA GLU A 411 10.01 -14.37 -13.33
C GLU A 411 10.57 -12.97 -13.01
N PRO A 412 9.94 -12.23 -12.08
CA PRO A 412 10.38 -10.89 -11.73
C PRO A 412 11.79 -10.94 -11.13
N LYS A 413 12.65 -10.02 -11.56
CA LYS A 413 13.97 -9.83 -10.97
C LYS A 413 13.84 -9.45 -9.48
N PRO A 414 14.86 -9.69 -8.66
CA PRO A 414 14.84 -9.34 -7.24
C PRO A 414 14.43 -7.89 -6.98
N GLU A 415 14.99 -6.94 -7.74
CA GLU A 415 14.68 -5.52 -7.61
C GLU A 415 13.19 -5.25 -7.89
N GLN A 416 12.58 -5.91 -8.87
CA GLN A 416 11.16 -5.76 -9.22
C GLN A 416 10.23 -6.35 -8.16
N ARG A 417 10.74 -7.25 -7.31
CA ARG A 417 9.98 -7.78 -6.16
C ARG A 417 9.92 -6.80 -4.99
N ILE A 418 10.98 -6.02 -4.79
CA ILE A 418 11.12 -5.14 -3.61
C ILE A 418 10.91 -3.66 -3.90
N PHE A 419 11.12 -3.21 -5.14
CA PHE A 419 10.96 -1.81 -5.54
C PHE A 419 9.92 -1.65 -6.63
N ARG A 420 9.33 -0.45 -6.70
CA ARG A 420 8.53 -0.04 -7.86
C ARG A 420 9.43 0.12 -9.08
N THR A 421 9.05 -0.44 -10.20
CA THR A 421 9.63 -0.06 -11.49
C THR A 421 9.22 1.37 -11.83
N HIS A 422 9.95 2.03 -12.72
CA HIS A 422 9.59 3.40 -13.13
C HIS A 422 8.40 3.43 -14.09
N ASP A 423 8.21 2.38 -14.87
CA ASP A 423 7.12 2.22 -15.82
C ASP A 423 5.85 1.58 -15.21
N GLY A 424 5.86 1.27 -13.90
CA GLY A 424 4.74 0.63 -13.22
C GLY A 424 4.57 -0.87 -13.49
N SER A 425 5.46 -1.49 -14.27
CA SER A 425 5.44 -2.93 -14.49
C SER A 425 5.72 -3.71 -13.20
N TYR A 426 5.28 -4.97 -13.11
CA TYR A 426 5.45 -5.82 -11.94
C TYR A 426 4.85 -5.26 -10.62
N ASN A 427 3.94 -4.32 -10.69
CA ASN A 427 3.13 -4.00 -9.51
C ASN A 427 2.21 -5.18 -9.17
N ASP A 428 1.61 -5.83 -10.16
CA ASP A 428 1.10 -7.19 -9.99
C ASP A 428 2.12 -8.19 -10.51
N LEU A 429 2.55 -9.13 -9.64
CA LEU A 429 3.56 -10.13 -10.00
C LEU A 429 3.02 -11.24 -10.90
N SER A 430 1.69 -11.43 -10.94
CA SER A 430 1.02 -12.41 -11.79
C SER A 430 0.63 -11.84 -13.17
N ASP A 431 0.52 -10.51 -13.28
CA ASP A 431 0.25 -9.77 -14.51
C ASP A 431 1.19 -8.55 -14.59
N PRO A 432 2.45 -8.75 -15.01
CA PRO A 432 3.48 -7.71 -15.00
C PRO A 432 3.15 -6.44 -15.79
N LYS A 433 2.29 -6.53 -16.79
CA LYS A 433 1.90 -5.39 -17.63
C LYS A 433 0.67 -4.65 -17.12
N MET A 434 -0.02 -5.19 -16.12
CA MET A 434 -1.20 -4.55 -15.55
C MET A 434 -0.87 -3.16 -15.02
N GLY A 435 -1.55 -2.15 -15.53
CA GLY A 435 -1.38 -0.75 -15.09
C GLY A 435 -0.01 -0.14 -15.38
N ALA A 436 0.85 -0.79 -16.16
CA ALA A 436 2.13 -0.23 -16.59
C ALA A 436 1.92 0.89 -17.62
N ALA A 437 2.92 1.74 -17.81
CA ALA A 437 2.95 2.74 -18.87
C ALA A 437 2.75 2.05 -20.23
N GLY A 438 1.89 2.63 -21.08
CA GLY A 438 1.43 2.02 -22.33
C GLY A 438 0.24 1.07 -22.19
N ALA A 439 -0.21 0.74 -20.98
CA ALA A 439 -1.45 -0.02 -20.78
C ALA A 439 -2.68 0.81 -21.18
N ALA A 440 -3.73 0.15 -21.66
CA ALA A 440 -4.94 0.82 -22.10
C ALA A 440 -5.75 1.41 -20.92
N PHE A 441 -6.45 2.52 -21.19
CA PHE A 441 -7.49 2.99 -20.30
C PHE A 441 -8.68 2.02 -20.28
N GLY A 442 -9.16 1.70 -19.10
CA GLY A 442 -10.42 0.97 -18.90
C GLY A 442 -11.65 1.86 -19.05
N ARG A 443 -12.83 1.29 -18.73
CA ARG A 443 -14.10 2.01 -18.77
C ARG A 443 -14.92 1.77 -17.50
N ASN A 444 -15.70 2.80 -17.11
CA ASN A 444 -16.72 2.64 -16.07
C ASN A 444 -18.11 2.33 -16.66
N MET A 445 -18.28 2.54 -17.94
CA MET A 445 -19.53 2.27 -18.67
C MET A 445 -19.23 2.02 -20.15
N PRO A 446 -20.15 1.41 -20.91
CA PRO A 446 -19.95 1.19 -22.34
C PRO A 446 -19.70 2.51 -23.08
N PRO A 447 -18.78 2.57 -24.03
CA PRO A 447 -18.55 3.75 -24.85
C PRO A 447 -19.77 4.06 -25.71
N GLN A 448 -20.07 5.35 -25.89
CA GLN A 448 -21.17 5.79 -26.73
C GLN A 448 -20.63 6.40 -28.03
N VAL A 449 -21.10 5.90 -29.17
CA VAL A 449 -20.87 6.55 -30.45
C VAL A 449 -21.63 7.88 -30.46
N GLN A 450 -20.87 8.98 -30.53
CA GLN A 450 -21.47 10.32 -30.56
C GLN A 450 -22.06 10.59 -31.94
N PRO A 451 -23.34 11.02 -32.05
CA PRO A 451 -23.89 11.46 -33.30
C PRO A 451 -23.39 12.86 -33.66
N GLY A 452 -22.35 12.95 -34.49
CA GLY A 452 -21.82 14.19 -35.06
C GLY A 452 -21.33 15.24 -34.05
N ASP A 453 -20.81 16.38 -34.54
CA ASP A 453 -20.25 17.49 -33.75
C ASP A 453 -21.29 18.50 -33.26
N SER A 454 -22.53 18.12 -33.22
CA SER A 454 -23.62 19.04 -32.80
C SER A 454 -23.91 18.98 -31.31
N PRO A 455 -24.03 20.11 -30.61
CA PRO A 455 -23.72 21.46 -31.07
C PRO A 455 -22.21 21.70 -31.23
N ASN A 456 -21.85 22.76 -31.99
CA ASN A 456 -20.46 23.16 -32.17
C ASN A 456 -19.78 23.44 -30.83
N PRO A 457 -18.63 22.78 -30.53
CA PRO A 457 -17.96 22.88 -29.22
C PRO A 457 -17.54 24.32 -28.85
N ILE A 458 -17.18 25.15 -29.82
CA ILE A 458 -16.82 26.54 -29.62
C ILE A 458 -18.02 27.35 -29.12
N LEU A 459 -19.22 27.14 -29.71
CA LEU A 459 -20.45 27.79 -29.26
C LEU A 459 -20.80 27.38 -27.84
N VAL A 460 -20.67 26.09 -27.54
CA VAL A 460 -20.91 25.53 -26.20
C VAL A 460 -19.96 26.15 -25.19
N ALA A 461 -18.66 26.13 -25.46
CA ALA A 461 -17.62 26.66 -24.59
C ALA A 461 -17.86 28.17 -24.32
N ARG A 462 -18.07 28.98 -25.37
CA ARG A 462 -18.24 30.43 -25.26
C ARG A 462 -19.55 30.85 -24.55
N LYS A 463 -20.64 30.12 -24.75
CA LYS A 463 -21.91 30.44 -24.11
C LYS A 463 -22.06 29.94 -22.68
N LEU A 464 -21.39 28.82 -22.34
CA LEU A 464 -21.61 28.14 -21.07
C LEU A 464 -20.38 28.09 -20.16
N MET A 465 -19.16 28.22 -20.69
CA MET A 465 -17.95 28.10 -19.87
C MET A 465 -17.22 29.42 -19.61
N ASP A 466 -17.38 30.44 -20.50
CA ASP A 466 -16.70 31.73 -20.36
C ASP A 466 -16.92 32.37 -18.99
N ARG A 467 -15.81 32.73 -18.33
CA ARG A 467 -15.82 33.40 -17.02
C ARG A 467 -16.29 34.85 -17.16
N GLN A 468 -17.52 35.12 -16.77
CA GLN A 468 -18.06 36.47 -16.72
C GLN A 468 -17.51 37.25 -15.51
N ALA A 469 -17.50 36.58 -14.36
CA ALA A 469 -16.90 37.04 -13.12
C ALA A 469 -16.25 35.85 -12.42
N PHE A 470 -15.18 36.09 -11.67
CA PHE A 470 -14.52 35.04 -10.90
C PHE A 470 -15.43 34.56 -9.77
N ILE A 471 -15.76 33.27 -9.76
CA ILE A 471 -16.55 32.62 -8.71
C ILE A 471 -15.57 31.80 -7.85
N PRO A 472 -15.24 32.21 -6.61
CA PRO A 472 -14.28 31.54 -5.78
C PRO A 472 -14.83 30.26 -5.15
N ALA A 473 -14.02 29.21 -5.07
CA ALA A 473 -14.26 28.02 -4.24
C ALA A 473 -13.79 28.30 -2.80
N LYS A 474 -14.65 28.91 -1.99
CA LYS A 474 -14.32 29.42 -0.63
C LYS A 474 -13.84 28.35 0.36
N ILE A 475 -14.14 27.08 0.11
CA ILE A 475 -13.71 25.94 0.96
C ILE A 475 -12.24 25.53 0.74
N LEU A 476 -11.64 25.97 -0.37
CA LEU A 476 -10.30 25.59 -0.82
C LEU A 476 -9.37 26.79 -0.93
N ASN A 477 -8.07 26.49 -0.93
CA ASN A 477 -7.03 27.43 -1.33
C ASN A 477 -6.40 27.04 -2.68
N ILE A 478 -5.55 27.91 -3.27
CA ILE A 478 -4.88 27.66 -4.56
C ILE A 478 -3.93 26.45 -4.47
N LEU A 479 -3.37 26.15 -3.31
CA LEU A 479 -2.56 24.95 -3.13
C LEU A 479 -3.34 23.67 -3.45
N ALA A 480 -4.66 23.64 -3.17
CA ALA A 480 -5.53 22.53 -3.54
C ALA A 480 -5.72 22.40 -5.06
N ALA A 481 -5.76 23.52 -5.80
CA ALA A 481 -5.79 23.52 -7.27
C ALA A 481 -4.45 23.05 -7.86
N SER A 482 -3.33 23.52 -7.32
CA SER A 482 -2.00 23.06 -7.71
C SER A 482 -1.81 21.55 -7.43
N TRP A 483 -2.31 21.07 -6.29
CA TRP A 483 -2.24 19.67 -5.89
C TRP A 483 -2.96 18.74 -6.86
N ILE A 484 -4.17 19.09 -7.29
CA ILE A 484 -4.89 18.17 -8.19
C ILE A 484 -4.23 18.07 -9.56
N GLN A 485 -3.67 19.13 -10.10
CA GLN A 485 -2.92 19.05 -11.34
C GLN A 485 -1.61 18.27 -11.15
N PHE A 486 -0.91 18.48 -10.04
CA PHE A 486 0.25 17.68 -9.66
C PHE A 486 -0.06 16.17 -9.62
N GLN A 487 -1.27 15.80 -9.15
CA GLN A 487 -1.71 14.40 -9.17
C GLN A 487 -2.09 13.91 -10.58
N VAL A 488 -2.79 14.72 -11.37
CA VAL A 488 -3.18 14.37 -12.74
C VAL A 488 -1.94 14.09 -13.60
N HIS A 489 -0.84 14.78 -13.37
CA HIS A 489 0.45 14.55 -14.03
C HIS A 489 1.09 13.19 -13.68
N ASP A 490 0.74 12.59 -12.53
CA ASP A 490 1.10 11.21 -12.20
C ASP A 490 0.23 10.19 -12.93
N TRP A 491 -1.03 10.54 -13.21
CA TRP A 491 -2.06 9.56 -13.52
C TRP A 491 -2.40 9.43 -14.99
N VAL A 492 -2.46 10.55 -15.72
CA VAL A 492 -3.08 10.60 -17.04
C VAL A 492 -2.18 11.30 -18.04
N ALA A 493 -1.70 10.56 -19.00
CA ALA A 493 -0.98 11.07 -20.15
C ALA A 493 -1.42 10.29 -21.42
N HIS A 494 -2.36 10.86 -22.17
CA HIS A 494 -2.72 10.30 -23.48
C HIS A 494 -1.70 10.74 -24.51
N GLU A 495 -1.19 9.81 -25.28
CA GLU A 495 -0.33 10.13 -26.41
C GLU A 495 -1.07 10.98 -27.44
N ARG A 496 -0.39 12.01 -27.92
CA ARG A 496 -0.96 12.98 -28.87
C ARG A 496 -0.15 12.96 -30.17
N ARG A 497 -0.88 13.04 -31.27
CA ARG A 497 -0.26 13.30 -32.57
C ARG A 497 0.34 14.72 -32.61
N LYS A 498 1.29 14.93 -33.50
CA LYS A 498 1.59 16.28 -33.95
C LYS A 498 0.41 16.76 -34.80
N LEU A 499 0.17 18.05 -34.85
CA LEU A 499 -0.87 18.61 -35.73
C LEU A 499 -0.63 18.16 -37.19
N ASP A 500 -1.57 17.43 -37.73
CA ASP A 500 -1.55 16.81 -39.06
C ASP A 500 -2.96 16.69 -39.68
N GLU A 501 -3.10 15.91 -40.75
CA GLU A 501 -4.37 15.72 -41.50
C GLU A 501 -5.44 14.98 -40.64
N ASP A 502 -5.05 14.23 -39.62
CA ASP A 502 -5.94 13.45 -38.75
C ASP A 502 -6.38 14.21 -37.47
N ASP A 503 -6.25 15.53 -37.47
CA ASP A 503 -6.67 16.36 -36.32
C ASP A 503 -8.19 16.42 -36.17
N ASP A 504 -8.64 16.63 -34.93
CA ASP A 504 -10.03 17.01 -34.68
C ASP A 504 -10.25 18.46 -35.17
N ILE A 505 -11.04 18.63 -36.23
CA ILE A 505 -11.32 19.93 -36.86
C ILE A 505 -12.64 20.49 -36.33
N VAL A 506 -12.59 21.67 -35.73
CA VAL A 506 -13.78 22.38 -35.22
C VAL A 506 -14.00 23.66 -36.04
N PRO A 507 -15.06 23.74 -36.86
CA PRO A 507 -15.36 24.95 -37.60
C PRO A 507 -15.63 26.15 -36.67
N ILE A 508 -14.95 27.27 -36.92
CA ILE A 508 -15.16 28.52 -36.15
C ILE A 508 -16.44 29.21 -36.65
N PRO A 509 -17.46 29.38 -35.81
CA PRO A 509 -18.71 30.00 -36.20
C PRO A 509 -18.54 31.44 -36.69
N GLU A 510 -19.45 31.90 -37.56
CA GLU A 510 -19.47 33.28 -38.02
C GLU A 510 -19.64 34.27 -36.83
N GLY A 511 -18.88 35.37 -36.87
CA GLY A 511 -18.89 36.36 -35.78
C GLY A 511 -17.96 36.05 -34.59
N TYR A 512 -17.36 34.88 -34.52
CA TYR A 512 -16.35 34.58 -33.50
C TYR A 512 -14.96 35.03 -33.94
N PRO A 513 -14.06 35.35 -32.99
CA PRO A 513 -12.67 35.71 -33.30
C PRO A 513 -12.01 34.61 -34.09
N ASP A 514 -11.20 35.00 -35.08
CA ASP A 514 -10.38 34.08 -35.83
C ASP A 514 -9.11 33.79 -35.01
N TRP A 515 -8.92 32.55 -34.63
CA TRP A 515 -7.73 32.18 -33.91
C TRP A 515 -6.52 32.15 -34.83
N LYS A 516 -5.34 32.55 -34.32
CA LYS A 516 -4.08 32.60 -35.08
C LYS A 516 -3.61 31.25 -35.66
N ASN A 517 -4.24 30.13 -35.33
CA ASN A 517 -3.86 28.75 -35.67
C ASN A 517 -4.25 28.36 -37.07
N ARG A 518 -4.12 29.26 -38.04
CA ARG A 518 -4.20 28.86 -39.44
C ARG A 518 -2.79 28.49 -39.92
N PRO A 519 -2.61 27.30 -40.50
CA PRO A 519 -1.51 27.08 -41.42
C PRO A 519 -1.60 28.19 -42.49
N ARG A 520 -0.51 28.86 -42.78
CA ARG A 520 -0.48 29.90 -43.82
C ARG A 520 -1.03 29.35 -45.11
N GLY A 521 -2.24 29.78 -45.55
CA GLY A 521 -2.86 29.43 -46.81
C GLY A 521 -4.14 28.62 -46.75
N GLU A 522 -4.67 28.24 -45.59
CA GLU A 522 -5.97 27.57 -45.48
C GLU A 522 -7.14 28.53 -45.62
N PRO A 523 -8.13 28.24 -46.51
CA PRO A 523 -9.27 29.12 -46.77
C PRO A 523 -10.40 29.01 -45.73
N GLU A 524 -10.39 27.93 -44.90
CA GLU A 524 -11.44 27.66 -43.93
C GLU A 524 -11.11 28.13 -42.52
N ARG A 525 -12.11 28.67 -41.80
CA ARG A 525 -11.98 29.11 -40.41
C ARG A 525 -12.19 27.93 -39.48
N ASN A 526 -11.12 27.22 -39.16
CA ASN A 526 -11.13 26.02 -38.31
C ASN A 526 -10.19 26.16 -37.14
N MET A 527 -10.59 25.63 -35.96
CA MET A 527 -9.70 25.31 -34.85
C MET A 527 -9.28 23.86 -34.98
N ARG A 528 -7.98 23.60 -34.98
CA ARG A 528 -7.41 22.26 -35.05
C ARG A 528 -6.96 21.80 -33.67
N ILE A 529 -7.31 20.59 -33.29
CA ILE A 529 -6.93 19.95 -32.02
C ILE A 529 -6.25 18.63 -32.35
N ALA A 530 -4.98 18.51 -32.03
CA ALA A 530 -4.21 17.30 -32.30
C ALA A 530 -4.91 16.05 -31.71
N GLY A 531 -5.20 15.06 -32.56
CA GLY A 531 -5.86 13.81 -32.19
C GLY A 531 -5.08 13.00 -31.16
N ASN A 532 -5.73 12.10 -30.44
CA ASN A 532 -5.03 11.08 -29.65
C ASN A 532 -4.57 9.94 -30.55
N ILE A 533 -3.44 9.32 -30.20
CA ILE A 533 -2.94 8.12 -30.89
C ILE A 533 -3.65 6.90 -30.28
N PRO A 534 -4.37 6.09 -31.09
CA PRO A 534 -4.89 4.82 -30.64
C PRO A 534 -3.77 3.89 -30.16
N LYS A 535 -4.08 3.03 -29.18
CA LYS A 535 -3.11 2.05 -28.70
C LYS A 535 -2.63 1.16 -29.86
N GLU A 536 -1.31 1.00 -29.98
CA GLU A 536 -0.69 0.16 -30.99
C GLU A 536 -1.20 -1.30 -30.90
N GLY A 537 -1.60 -1.86 -32.02
CA GLY A 537 -2.13 -3.22 -32.11
C GLY A 537 -3.55 -3.42 -31.61
N ALA A 538 -4.25 -2.37 -31.17
CA ALA A 538 -5.64 -2.47 -30.75
C ALA A 538 -6.58 -2.64 -31.94
N ASN A 539 -7.58 -3.53 -31.80
CA ASN A 539 -8.64 -3.69 -32.80
C ASN A 539 -9.68 -2.56 -32.76
N ASP A 540 -9.80 -1.87 -31.63
CA ASP A 540 -10.67 -0.69 -31.46
C ASP A 540 -9.84 0.59 -31.64
N PRO A 541 -10.11 1.41 -32.69
CA PRO A 541 -9.40 2.67 -32.91
C PRO A 541 -9.69 3.75 -31.85
N PHE A 542 -10.59 3.49 -30.90
CA PHE A 542 -10.91 4.37 -29.77
C PHE A 542 -10.37 3.85 -28.43
N LEU A 543 -9.49 2.87 -28.47
CA LEU A 543 -8.72 2.41 -27.33
C LEU A 543 -7.41 3.18 -27.25
N PHE A 544 -7.21 3.93 -26.18
CA PHE A 544 -6.02 4.77 -25.97
C PHE A 544 -5.16 4.21 -24.85
N ALA A 545 -3.84 4.31 -25.03
CA ALA A 545 -2.87 3.96 -23.99
C ALA A 545 -2.60 5.15 -23.07
N ASN A 546 -2.23 4.85 -21.83
CA ASN A 546 -1.68 5.82 -20.90
C ASN A 546 -0.15 5.80 -20.98
N GLU A 547 0.49 6.90 -21.34
CA GLU A 547 1.95 7.00 -21.34
C GLU A 547 2.55 6.96 -19.93
N ASN A 548 1.77 7.35 -18.91
CA ASN A 548 2.10 7.19 -17.51
C ASN A 548 1.67 5.82 -17.00
N SER A 549 2.25 5.40 -15.87
CA SER A 549 1.72 4.26 -15.14
C SER A 549 0.36 4.61 -14.51
N HIS A 550 -0.51 3.61 -14.36
CA HIS A 550 -1.81 3.80 -13.71
C HIS A 550 -1.71 3.78 -12.17
N TRP A 551 -0.53 3.48 -11.62
CA TRP A 551 -0.27 3.30 -10.18
C TRP A 551 0.03 4.61 -9.46
N TRP A 552 0.16 4.52 -8.14
CA TRP A 552 0.63 5.61 -7.27
C TRP A 552 2.17 5.54 -7.14
N ASP A 553 2.92 5.77 -8.19
CA ASP A 553 4.37 5.61 -8.18
C ASP A 553 5.16 6.93 -8.23
N GLY A 554 4.45 8.06 -8.25
CA GLY A 554 5.06 9.38 -8.21
C GLY A 554 5.78 9.76 -9.50
N SER A 555 5.31 9.25 -10.65
CA SER A 555 5.98 9.47 -11.93
C SER A 555 6.12 10.93 -12.31
N GLN A 556 5.22 11.82 -11.84
CA GLN A 556 5.37 13.26 -12.03
C GLN A 556 6.66 13.81 -11.40
N VAL A 557 7.16 13.21 -10.33
CA VAL A 557 8.42 13.59 -9.66
C VAL A 557 9.60 12.79 -10.19
N TYR A 558 9.41 11.48 -10.43
CA TYR A 558 10.51 10.52 -10.65
C TYR A 558 10.69 10.11 -12.11
N GLY A 559 9.74 10.45 -13.00
CA GLY A 559 9.70 10.00 -14.38
C GLY A 559 9.16 8.58 -14.56
N VAL A 560 8.70 8.29 -15.79
CA VAL A 560 8.04 7.03 -16.15
C VAL A 560 8.99 5.95 -16.65
N ASN A 561 10.30 6.21 -16.72
CA ASN A 561 11.30 5.24 -17.15
C ASN A 561 12.64 5.48 -16.47
N SER A 562 13.50 4.47 -16.49
CA SER A 562 14.81 4.50 -15.83
C SER A 562 15.76 5.56 -16.39
N GLU A 563 15.64 5.94 -17.66
CA GLU A 563 16.47 6.96 -18.28
C GLU A 563 16.11 8.36 -17.76
N ALA A 564 14.82 8.68 -17.72
CA ALA A 564 14.31 9.91 -17.11
C ALA A 564 14.76 10.00 -15.65
N ALA A 565 14.54 8.94 -14.88
CA ALA A 565 14.92 8.89 -13.47
C ALA A 565 16.41 9.17 -13.23
N LYS A 566 17.29 8.59 -14.05
CA LYS A 566 18.75 8.83 -13.95
C LYS A 566 19.12 10.29 -14.19
N LYS A 567 18.42 10.99 -15.08
CA LYS A 567 18.65 12.42 -15.35
C LYS A 567 18.29 13.31 -14.16
N LEU A 568 17.30 12.87 -13.36
CA LEU A 568 16.75 13.64 -12.24
C LEU A 568 17.56 13.50 -10.95
N ARG A 569 18.43 12.52 -10.81
CA ARG A 569 19.10 12.17 -9.55
C ARG A 569 20.61 12.45 -9.55
N ASP A 570 21.14 12.67 -8.34
CA ASP A 570 22.56 12.73 -8.01
C ASP A 570 22.79 11.80 -6.81
N GLY A 571 23.38 10.62 -7.09
CA GLY A 571 23.39 9.53 -6.12
C GLY A 571 21.96 9.11 -5.71
N PRO A 572 21.67 9.01 -4.41
CA PRO A 572 20.33 8.69 -3.91
C PRO A 572 19.36 9.89 -3.93
N LYS A 573 19.87 11.12 -4.05
CA LYS A 573 19.07 12.34 -3.96
C LYS A 573 18.54 12.80 -5.32
N LEU A 574 17.46 13.55 -5.32
CA LEU A 574 17.01 14.32 -6.48
C LEU A 574 17.88 15.59 -6.62
N LYS A 575 18.20 15.95 -7.86
CA LYS A 575 18.98 17.14 -8.17
C LYS A 575 18.25 18.42 -7.76
N LEU A 576 18.94 19.24 -7.01
CA LEU A 576 18.51 20.60 -6.65
C LEU A 576 19.68 21.56 -6.85
N THR A 577 19.39 22.82 -7.12
CA THR A 577 20.41 23.89 -7.10
C THR A 577 20.90 24.12 -5.67
N LYS A 578 21.96 24.90 -5.49
CA LYS A 578 22.48 25.25 -4.14
C LYS A 578 21.45 25.95 -3.27
N GLU A 579 20.54 26.70 -3.89
CA GLU A 579 19.43 27.39 -3.24
C GLU A 579 18.23 26.48 -2.95
N GLY A 580 18.30 25.21 -3.42
CA GLY A 580 17.26 24.20 -3.20
C GLY A 580 16.06 24.31 -4.14
N TYR A 581 16.24 24.82 -5.34
CA TYR A 581 15.25 24.81 -6.42
C TYR A 581 15.55 23.70 -7.43
N LEU A 582 14.57 23.37 -8.28
CA LEU A 582 14.80 22.44 -9.38
C LEU A 582 15.79 23.02 -10.39
N PRO A 583 16.72 22.23 -10.94
CA PRO A 583 17.58 22.69 -12.04
C PRO A 583 16.77 22.82 -13.32
N LEU A 584 17.28 23.62 -14.27
CA LEU A 584 16.67 23.75 -15.58
C LEU A 584 17.23 22.73 -16.59
N ASN A 585 16.39 22.29 -17.50
CA ASN A 585 16.79 21.54 -18.68
C ASN A 585 17.35 22.48 -19.78
N ILE A 586 17.79 21.91 -20.91
CA ILE A 586 18.35 22.66 -22.03
C ILE A 586 17.34 23.60 -22.71
N HIS A 587 16.07 23.47 -22.44
CA HIS A 587 14.98 24.29 -22.98
C HIS A 587 14.45 25.33 -21.98
N GLY A 588 15.11 25.52 -20.84
CA GLY A 588 14.73 26.50 -19.82
C GLY A 588 13.59 26.07 -18.90
N PHE A 589 13.09 24.82 -19.00
CA PHE A 589 12.09 24.27 -18.12
C PHE A 589 12.72 23.58 -16.91
N GLU A 590 12.05 23.64 -15.78
CA GLU A 590 12.46 22.95 -14.56
C GLU A 590 12.50 21.43 -14.76
N LEU A 591 13.58 20.81 -14.31
CA LEU A 591 13.85 19.39 -14.49
C LEU A 591 13.10 18.55 -13.44
N THR A 592 12.09 17.83 -13.88
CA THR A 592 11.26 16.93 -13.06
C THR A 592 10.74 15.77 -13.91
N GLY A 593 10.02 14.82 -13.31
CA GLY A 593 9.51 13.64 -14.01
C GLY A 593 8.51 13.96 -15.11
N PHE A 594 7.66 14.96 -14.89
CA PHE A 594 6.68 15.43 -15.87
C PHE A 594 6.50 16.94 -15.74
N ASN A 595 6.74 17.69 -16.79
CA ASN A 595 6.71 19.16 -16.79
C ASN A 595 5.85 19.77 -17.93
N GLU A 596 4.90 19.03 -18.49
CA GLU A 596 3.93 19.60 -19.41
C GLU A 596 2.93 20.52 -18.68
N SER A 597 2.37 21.49 -19.41
CA SER A 597 1.43 22.48 -18.85
C SER A 597 1.93 23.11 -17.53
N TRP A 598 3.22 23.45 -17.53
CA TRP A 598 3.99 23.87 -16.37
C TRP A 598 3.65 25.29 -15.94
N TRP A 599 3.49 25.52 -14.64
CA TRP A 599 3.28 26.83 -14.05
C TRP A 599 3.72 26.83 -12.57
N LEU A 600 3.72 28.03 -11.97
CA LEU A 600 4.28 28.29 -10.64
C LEU A 600 3.71 27.39 -9.52
N GLY A 601 2.40 27.06 -9.60
CA GLY A 601 1.77 26.16 -8.61
C GLY A 601 2.36 24.76 -8.63
N LEU A 602 2.68 24.23 -9.82
CA LEU A 602 3.37 22.95 -9.96
C LEU A 602 4.82 23.04 -9.50
N SER A 603 5.53 24.08 -9.90
CA SER A 603 6.92 24.31 -9.53
C SER A 603 7.12 24.32 -8.01
N THR A 604 6.23 24.97 -7.27
CA THR A 604 6.28 24.99 -5.79
C THR A 604 6.11 23.59 -5.18
N LEU A 605 5.19 22.78 -5.68
CA LEU A 605 4.97 21.41 -5.18
C LEU A 605 6.12 20.46 -5.56
N HIS A 606 6.56 20.47 -6.81
CA HIS A 606 7.67 19.63 -7.25
C HIS A 606 8.97 19.96 -6.49
N THR A 607 9.27 21.25 -6.27
CA THR A 607 10.40 21.68 -5.45
C THR A 607 10.26 21.17 -4.00
N LEU A 608 9.06 21.26 -3.43
CA LEU A 608 8.80 20.82 -2.06
C LEU A 608 8.97 19.29 -1.90
N PHE A 609 8.44 18.50 -2.84
CA PHE A 609 8.58 17.04 -2.79
C PHE A 609 9.99 16.55 -3.15
N ALA A 610 10.73 17.26 -3.99
CA ALA A 610 12.14 16.97 -4.23
C ALA A 610 12.99 17.20 -2.98
N ARG A 611 12.74 18.29 -2.24
CA ARG A 611 13.36 18.54 -0.94
C ARG A 611 13.01 17.47 0.09
N GLU A 612 11.74 17.06 0.15
CA GLU A 612 11.27 16.03 1.07
C GLU A 612 11.93 14.68 0.79
N HIS A 613 12.08 14.31 -0.48
CA HIS A 613 12.82 13.11 -0.89
C HIS A 613 14.26 13.15 -0.38
N ASN A 614 14.94 14.30 -0.54
CA ASN A 614 16.32 14.46 -0.12
C ASN A 614 16.49 14.38 1.40
N VAL A 615 15.56 14.95 2.17
CA VAL A 615 15.51 14.79 3.63
C VAL A 615 15.35 13.32 4.02
N LEU A 616 14.46 12.60 3.35
CA LEU A 616 14.26 11.16 3.58
C LEU A 616 15.52 10.35 3.27
N CYS A 617 16.28 10.69 2.22
CA CYS A 617 17.55 10.03 1.92
C CYS A 617 18.54 10.20 3.08
N ASP A 618 18.65 11.41 3.63
CA ASP A 618 19.54 11.67 4.76
C ASP A 618 19.10 10.92 6.03
N GLU A 619 17.81 10.86 6.32
CA GLU A 619 17.28 10.11 7.45
C GLU A 619 17.47 8.59 7.30
N LEU A 620 17.25 8.06 6.08
CA LEU A 620 17.47 6.64 5.78
C LEU A 620 18.95 6.27 5.92
N GLN A 621 19.87 7.07 5.37
CA GLN A 621 21.31 6.82 5.50
C GLN A 621 21.77 6.87 6.95
N ARG A 622 21.21 7.80 7.75
CA ARG A 622 21.52 7.90 9.19
C ARG A 622 21.02 6.69 9.97
N ALA A 623 19.78 6.24 9.69
CA ALA A 623 19.15 5.14 10.40
C ALA A 623 19.67 3.77 9.94
N TYR A 624 20.09 3.65 8.68
CA TYR A 624 20.54 2.41 8.04
C TYR A 624 21.82 2.65 7.23
N PRO A 625 22.96 2.85 7.90
CA PRO A 625 24.24 3.20 7.25
C PRO A 625 24.74 2.17 6.23
N GLN A 626 24.25 0.92 6.32
CA GLN A 626 24.60 -0.18 5.43
C GLN A 626 23.80 -0.19 4.10
N MET A 627 22.80 0.69 3.94
CA MET A 627 22.07 0.78 2.69
C MET A 627 22.95 1.43 1.61
N ASP A 628 23.00 0.79 0.45
CA ASP A 628 23.60 1.40 -0.74
C ASP A 628 22.71 2.56 -1.26
N GLU A 629 23.30 3.38 -2.13
CA GLU A 629 22.61 4.57 -2.67
C GLU A 629 21.34 4.24 -3.46
N GLU A 630 21.33 3.12 -4.20
CA GLU A 630 20.16 2.70 -4.96
C GLU A 630 19.00 2.32 -4.05
N ARG A 631 19.28 1.58 -3.00
CA ARG A 631 18.28 1.20 -2.01
C ARG A 631 17.74 2.41 -1.25
N VAL A 632 18.59 3.35 -0.88
CA VAL A 632 18.16 4.62 -0.25
C VAL A 632 17.20 5.36 -1.18
N TYR A 633 17.58 5.53 -2.46
CA TYR A 633 16.73 6.19 -3.46
C TYR A 633 15.38 5.50 -3.63
N GLN A 634 15.37 4.20 -3.86
CA GLN A 634 14.14 3.45 -4.11
C GLN A 634 13.24 3.40 -2.88
N THR A 635 13.81 3.30 -1.68
CA THR A 635 13.05 3.35 -0.42
C THR A 635 12.46 4.74 -0.20
N ALA A 636 13.22 5.81 -0.40
CA ALA A 636 12.72 7.19 -0.30
C ALA A 636 11.60 7.45 -1.33
N ARG A 637 11.76 6.97 -2.56
CA ARG A 637 10.73 7.04 -3.60
C ARG A 637 9.43 6.33 -3.19
N LEU A 638 9.51 5.12 -2.62
CA LEU A 638 8.36 4.40 -2.10
C LEU A 638 7.63 5.18 -1.00
N ILE A 639 8.39 5.74 -0.05
CA ILE A 639 7.84 6.50 1.07
C ILE A 639 7.13 7.76 0.56
N VAL A 640 7.76 8.52 -0.35
CA VAL A 640 7.17 9.74 -0.93
C VAL A 640 5.92 9.42 -1.72
N SER A 641 5.93 8.38 -2.56
CA SER A 641 4.76 7.95 -3.33
C SER A 641 3.58 7.55 -2.42
N ALA A 642 3.85 6.81 -1.34
CA ALA A 642 2.83 6.45 -0.35
C ALA A 642 2.34 7.68 0.44
N LEU A 643 3.21 8.63 0.76
CA LEU A 643 2.84 9.88 1.41
C LEU A 643 1.95 10.74 0.51
N ILE A 644 2.26 10.85 -0.78
CA ILE A 644 1.42 11.53 -1.78
C ILE A 644 0.03 10.88 -1.84
N ALA A 645 -0.05 9.55 -1.96
CA ALA A 645 -1.30 8.81 -1.98
C ALA A 645 -2.14 9.02 -0.71
N LYS A 646 -1.48 9.04 0.46
CA LYS A 646 -2.11 9.32 1.75
C LYS A 646 -2.64 10.76 1.82
N ILE A 647 -1.82 11.76 1.49
CA ILE A 647 -2.22 13.17 1.52
C ILE A 647 -3.44 13.39 0.62
N HIS A 648 -3.43 12.82 -0.59
CA HIS A 648 -4.59 12.93 -1.48
C HIS A 648 -5.84 12.30 -0.86
N THR A 649 -5.71 11.13 -0.25
CA THR A 649 -6.86 10.38 0.30
C THR A 649 -7.45 11.02 1.54
N VAL A 650 -6.61 11.41 2.52
CA VAL A 650 -7.10 11.81 3.86
C VAL A 650 -7.04 13.31 4.12
N GLU A 651 -6.47 14.11 3.20
CA GLU A 651 -6.37 15.55 3.36
C GLU A 651 -7.03 16.32 2.21
N TRP A 652 -6.64 16.07 0.95
CA TRP A 652 -7.19 16.78 -0.20
C TRP A 652 -8.64 16.40 -0.49
N THR A 653 -8.94 15.10 -0.51
CA THR A 653 -10.30 14.61 -0.77
C THR A 653 -11.32 15.13 0.23
N PRO A 654 -11.11 15.07 1.56
CA PRO A 654 -12.02 15.70 2.52
C PRO A 654 -12.11 17.22 2.40
N ALA A 655 -11.07 17.90 1.91
CA ALA A 655 -11.11 19.35 1.71
C ALA A 655 -12.07 19.75 0.57
N ILE A 656 -12.03 19.04 -0.57
CA ILE A 656 -12.91 19.33 -1.71
C ILE A 656 -14.31 18.70 -1.56
N LEU A 657 -14.48 17.71 -0.72
CA LEU A 657 -15.72 17.00 -0.40
C LEU A 657 -16.05 17.19 1.08
N GLY A 658 -16.22 18.45 1.50
CA GLY A 658 -16.25 18.92 2.89
C GLY A 658 -17.49 18.49 3.68
N THR A 659 -17.76 17.17 3.80
CA THR A 659 -18.80 16.62 4.66
C THR A 659 -18.21 15.72 5.73
N GLU A 660 -18.84 15.65 6.90
CA GLU A 660 -18.43 14.79 8.00
C GLU A 660 -18.38 13.31 7.59
N ALA A 661 -19.35 12.87 6.79
CA ALA A 661 -19.41 11.49 6.29
C ALA A 661 -18.18 11.13 5.44
N LEU A 662 -17.71 12.06 4.60
CA LEU A 662 -16.55 11.79 3.76
C LEU A 662 -15.22 11.96 4.49
N ASP A 663 -15.11 12.88 5.43
CA ASP A 663 -13.92 12.97 6.29
C ASP A 663 -13.71 11.65 7.07
N ILE A 664 -14.76 11.13 7.70
CA ILE A 664 -14.73 9.84 8.37
C ILE A 664 -14.49 8.69 7.37
N GLY A 665 -15.19 8.72 6.23
CA GLY A 665 -15.10 7.69 5.20
C GLY A 665 -13.69 7.57 4.60
N MET A 666 -13.04 8.69 4.27
CA MET A 666 -11.70 8.71 3.69
C MET A 666 -10.63 8.29 4.71
N LYS A 667 -10.73 8.75 5.95
CA LYS A 667 -9.85 8.28 7.04
C LYS A 667 -10.04 6.80 7.31
N THR A 668 -11.29 6.32 7.31
CA THR A 668 -11.61 4.89 7.46
C THR A 668 -11.10 4.08 6.27
N ASN A 669 -11.18 4.61 5.05
CA ASN A 669 -10.65 3.95 3.86
C ASN A 669 -9.13 3.74 3.96
N TRP A 670 -8.38 4.71 4.48
CA TRP A 670 -6.92 4.57 4.65
C TRP A 670 -6.55 3.79 5.93
N TYR A 671 -7.02 4.25 7.10
CA TYR A 671 -6.61 3.70 8.41
C TYR A 671 -7.46 2.53 8.89
N GLY A 672 -8.63 2.29 8.29
CA GLY A 672 -9.70 1.47 8.85
C GLY A 672 -10.44 2.18 9.98
N PRO A 673 -11.53 1.56 10.47
CA PRO A 673 -12.39 2.17 11.47
C PRO A 673 -11.70 2.26 12.83
N PRO A 674 -11.97 3.31 13.61
CA PRO A 674 -11.48 3.43 14.97
C PRO A 674 -11.96 2.25 15.84
N LYS A 675 -11.03 1.54 16.47
CA LYS A 675 -11.31 0.34 17.29
C LYS A 675 -12.36 0.55 18.39
N SER A 676 -12.42 1.76 18.97
CA SER A 676 -13.36 2.10 20.04
C SER A 676 -14.81 2.19 19.57
N TRP A 677 -15.06 2.46 18.32
CA TRP A 677 -16.38 2.68 17.75
C TRP A 677 -17.06 1.35 17.37
N LEU A 678 -16.31 0.43 16.76
CA LEU A 678 -16.81 -0.91 16.38
C LEU A 678 -17.11 -1.79 17.60
N THR A 679 -16.31 -1.70 18.67
CA THR A 679 -16.54 -2.44 19.91
C THR A 679 -17.78 -1.95 20.67
N ARG A 680 -18.14 -0.68 20.56
CA ARG A 680 -19.34 -0.11 21.18
C ARG A 680 -20.63 -0.47 20.46
N LEU A 681 -20.60 -0.64 19.15
CA LEU A 681 -21.78 -0.92 18.32
C LEU A 681 -22.09 -2.41 18.15
N GLY A 682 -21.20 -3.32 18.61
CA GLY A 682 -21.37 -4.76 18.42
C GLY A 682 -21.47 -5.18 16.94
N ILE A 683 -21.12 -4.28 16.02
CA ILE A 683 -21.22 -4.50 14.59
C ILE A 683 -19.92 -5.20 14.14
N TRP A 684 -20.01 -6.49 13.90
CA TRP A 684 -18.93 -7.28 13.30
C TRP A 684 -18.92 -7.06 11.79
N LEU A 685 -18.42 -5.89 11.37
CA LEU A 685 -18.30 -5.50 9.96
C LEU A 685 -16.99 -6.05 9.35
N THR A 686 -16.63 -7.28 9.63
CA THR A 686 -15.37 -7.88 9.18
C THR A 686 -15.33 -8.20 7.68
N ASP A 687 -16.46 -8.15 6.98
CA ASP A 687 -16.55 -8.43 5.53
C ASP A 687 -16.77 -7.20 4.63
N VAL A 688 -16.69 -5.99 5.17
CA VAL A 688 -16.87 -4.77 4.38
C VAL A 688 -15.50 -4.24 4.00
N HIS A 689 -15.08 -4.46 2.75
CA HIS A 689 -13.80 -3.99 2.21
C HIS A 689 -13.51 -2.50 2.48
N ALA A 690 -14.57 -1.68 2.56
CA ALA A 690 -14.46 -0.27 2.92
C ALA A 690 -13.92 -0.01 4.34
N LEU A 691 -14.08 -0.98 5.25
CA LEU A 691 -13.72 -0.81 6.65
C LEU A 691 -12.40 -1.49 7.02
N GLN A 692 -11.76 -2.17 6.08
CA GLN A 692 -10.48 -2.84 6.36
C GLN A 692 -9.29 -1.88 6.33
N GLY A 693 -9.42 -0.69 5.68
CA GLY A 693 -8.32 0.22 5.36
C GLY A 693 -7.48 -0.31 4.19
N ILE A 694 -6.40 0.41 3.85
CA ILE A 694 -5.54 0.06 2.72
C ILE A 694 -4.26 -0.67 3.16
N PRO A 695 -3.44 -0.13 4.08
CA PRO A 695 -2.17 -0.76 4.44
C PRO A 695 -2.35 -2.19 4.97
N GLU A 696 -1.46 -3.08 4.56
CA GLU A 696 -1.38 -4.48 4.99
C GLU A 696 -2.56 -5.39 4.56
N THR A 697 -3.43 -4.93 3.64
CA THR A 697 -4.47 -5.79 3.04
C THR A 697 -3.92 -6.52 1.81
N GLU A 698 -4.64 -7.53 1.31
CA GLU A 698 -4.32 -8.13 0.01
C GLU A 698 -4.75 -7.18 -1.12
N PRO A 699 -4.01 -7.10 -2.24
CA PRO A 699 -4.44 -6.34 -3.42
C PRO A 699 -5.79 -6.84 -3.93
N ASP A 700 -6.67 -5.90 -4.30
CA ASP A 700 -7.98 -6.23 -4.86
C ASP A 700 -8.25 -5.36 -6.10
N HIS A 701 -8.26 -6.00 -7.26
CA HIS A 701 -8.55 -5.35 -8.56
C HIS A 701 -10.06 -5.31 -8.86
N HIS A 702 -10.88 -5.86 -7.97
CA HIS A 702 -12.33 -6.04 -8.08
C HIS A 702 -12.71 -6.95 -9.24
N THR A 703 -13.61 -6.50 -10.14
CA THR A 703 -14.20 -7.36 -11.18
C THR A 703 -13.49 -7.29 -12.54
N ALA A 704 -12.50 -6.41 -12.68
CA ALA A 704 -11.78 -6.24 -13.93
C ALA A 704 -10.29 -6.02 -13.68
N ARG A 705 -9.46 -6.30 -14.67
CA ARG A 705 -8.03 -5.95 -14.70
C ARG A 705 -7.85 -4.48 -14.36
N TYR A 706 -6.87 -4.15 -13.50
CA TYR A 706 -6.73 -2.79 -13.02
C TYR A 706 -6.21 -1.86 -14.13
N ALA A 707 -6.96 -0.79 -14.36
CA ALA A 707 -6.58 0.35 -15.17
C ALA A 707 -7.35 1.59 -14.70
N LEU A 708 -6.83 2.78 -14.97
CA LEU A 708 -7.60 4.03 -14.93
C LEU A 708 -8.59 4.04 -16.09
N THR A 709 -9.68 4.80 -15.95
CA THR A 709 -10.75 4.82 -16.95
C THR A 709 -10.86 6.18 -17.65
N GLU A 710 -11.39 6.21 -18.86
CA GLU A 710 -11.63 7.46 -19.59
C GLU A 710 -12.63 8.37 -18.85
N GLU A 711 -13.59 7.76 -18.16
CA GLU A 711 -14.56 8.49 -17.34
C GLU A 711 -13.86 9.11 -16.13
N PHE A 712 -12.87 8.45 -15.54
CA PHE A 712 -12.04 9.01 -14.48
C PHE A 712 -11.23 10.20 -14.98
N ALA A 713 -10.58 10.09 -16.14
CA ALA A 713 -9.88 11.22 -16.76
C ALA A 713 -10.82 12.39 -17.07
N THR A 714 -12.09 12.10 -17.42
CA THR A 714 -13.10 13.11 -17.73
C THR A 714 -13.55 13.89 -16.50
N VAL A 715 -13.82 13.23 -15.36
CA VAL A 715 -14.28 13.90 -14.14
C VAL A 715 -13.20 14.75 -13.46
N TYR A 716 -11.93 14.53 -13.79
CA TYR A 716 -10.81 15.36 -13.31
C TYR A 716 -10.49 16.58 -14.20
N ARG A 717 -11.35 16.93 -15.16
CA ARG A 717 -11.25 18.19 -15.93
C ARG A 717 -11.70 19.37 -15.08
N MET A 718 -10.86 19.70 -14.09
CA MET A 718 -11.15 20.71 -13.07
C MET A 718 -10.49 22.07 -13.38
N HIS A 719 -10.34 22.41 -14.65
CA HIS A 719 -9.72 23.68 -15.10
C HIS A 719 -10.33 24.94 -14.50
N PRO A 720 -11.65 25.01 -14.16
CA PRO A 720 -12.22 26.18 -13.47
C PRO A 720 -11.53 26.52 -12.14
N LEU A 721 -10.82 25.57 -11.50
CA LEU A 721 -10.03 25.85 -10.28
C LEU A 721 -8.90 26.88 -10.51
N ILE A 722 -8.41 27.08 -11.74
CA ILE A 722 -7.30 27.99 -12.03
C ILE A 722 -7.81 29.43 -12.06
N PRO A 723 -7.26 30.34 -11.23
CA PRO A 723 -7.50 31.78 -11.36
C PRO A 723 -6.82 32.36 -12.61
N ASP A 724 -7.30 33.51 -13.10
CA ASP A 724 -6.63 34.26 -14.16
C ASP A 724 -5.51 35.13 -13.60
N ASP A 725 -5.66 35.62 -12.36
CA ASP A 725 -4.76 36.55 -11.69
C ASP A 725 -4.32 36.00 -10.34
N TYR A 726 -3.05 36.26 -9.97
CA TYR A 726 -2.43 35.83 -8.74
C TYR A 726 -1.81 37.03 -8.01
N ILE A 727 -2.07 37.14 -6.72
CA ILE A 727 -1.42 38.13 -5.83
C ILE A 727 -0.45 37.40 -4.92
N PHE A 728 0.80 37.82 -4.93
CA PHE A 728 1.83 37.30 -4.08
C PHE A 728 2.12 38.27 -2.93
N TYR A 729 2.20 37.72 -1.74
CA TYR A 729 2.44 38.46 -0.51
C TYR A 729 3.77 38.09 0.11
N ASP A 730 4.44 39.04 0.71
CA ASP A 730 5.58 38.80 1.58
C ASP A 730 5.08 38.21 2.89
N PHE A 731 5.49 36.99 3.20
CA PHE A 731 5.04 36.29 4.40
C PHE A 731 5.35 37.03 5.71
N LYS A 732 6.50 37.74 5.79
CA LYS A 732 6.93 38.41 7.03
C LYS A 732 6.14 39.68 7.32
N THR A 733 5.75 40.40 6.28
CA THR A 733 5.12 41.72 6.40
C THR A 733 3.62 41.72 6.11
N GLY A 734 3.10 40.66 5.50
CA GLY A 734 1.71 40.58 5.02
C GLY A 734 1.41 41.46 3.80
N LYS A 735 2.40 42.25 3.30
CA LYS A 735 2.20 43.20 2.19
C LYS A 735 2.21 42.52 0.83
N GLU A 736 1.44 43.07 -0.11
CA GLU A 736 1.48 42.68 -1.52
C GLU A 736 2.90 42.90 -2.07
N LYS A 737 3.51 41.86 -2.61
CA LYS A 737 4.84 41.83 -3.20
C LYS A 737 4.78 41.96 -4.71
N ALA A 738 3.82 41.30 -5.32
CA ALA A 738 3.61 41.32 -6.77
C ALA A 738 2.21 40.82 -7.14
N ARG A 739 1.75 41.26 -8.32
CA ARG A 739 0.57 40.73 -8.99
C ARG A 739 0.96 40.20 -10.36
N ARG A 740 0.48 39.01 -10.73
CA ARG A 740 0.80 38.34 -11.99
C ARG A 740 -0.46 37.73 -12.60
N GLY A 741 -0.64 37.85 -13.92
CA GLY A 741 -1.53 37.02 -14.68
C GLY A 741 -1.01 35.57 -14.81
N PHE A 742 -1.89 34.62 -15.07
CA PHE A 742 -1.50 33.23 -15.25
C PHE A 742 -0.41 33.05 -16.30
N LEU A 743 -0.51 33.75 -17.43
CA LEU A 743 0.47 33.66 -18.54
C LEU A 743 1.87 34.15 -18.17
N GLU A 744 2.01 34.99 -17.12
CA GLU A 744 3.31 35.49 -16.62
C GLU A 744 4.01 34.51 -15.69
N ILE A 745 3.32 33.48 -15.20
CA ILE A 745 3.81 32.49 -14.24
C ILE A 745 3.79 31.04 -14.77
N GLN A 746 3.67 30.87 -16.09
CA GLN A 746 3.67 29.59 -16.75
C GLN A 746 4.87 29.40 -17.68
N GLY A 747 5.12 28.14 -18.09
CA GLY A 747 6.14 27.80 -19.06
C GLY A 747 7.54 28.12 -18.58
N GLU A 748 8.39 28.61 -19.47
CA GLU A 748 9.80 28.96 -19.23
C GLU A 748 9.99 30.08 -18.19
N GLN A 749 8.97 30.92 -17.97
CA GLN A 749 9.03 32.02 -17.02
C GLN A 749 8.91 31.57 -15.57
N THR A 750 8.46 30.36 -15.33
CA THR A 750 8.11 29.83 -14.00
C THR A 750 9.29 29.90 -13.02
N ASP A 751 10.47 29.42 -13.42
CA ASP A 751 11.67 29.43 -12.55
C ASP A 751 12.11 30.86 -12.18
N GLU A 752 12.12 31.77 -13.14
CA GLU A 752 12.47 33.17 -12.90
C GLU A 752 11.51 33.82 -11.89
N GLN A 753 10.21 33.60 -12.06
CA GLN A 753 9.20 34.14 -11.14
C GLN A 753 9.30 33.50 -9.75
N LEU A 754 9.50 32.18 -9.69
CA LEU A 754 9.69 31.47 -8.40
C LEU A 754 10.90 32.00 -7.64
N ARG A 755 12.02 32.25 -8.32
CA ARG A 755 13.22 32.81 -7.68
C ARG A 755 13.04 34.26 -7.24
N LYS A 756 12.39 35.10 -8.03
CA LYS A 756 12.06 36.49 -7.68
C LYS A 756 11.14 36.58 -6.47
N LEU A 757 10.11 35.74 -6.44
CA LEU A 757 9.08 35.76 -5.40
C LEU A 757 9.51 34.99 -4.14
N GLY A 758 10.27 33.94 -4.32
CA GLY A 758 10.68 33.02 -3.26
C GLY A 758 9.63 31.95 -2.96
N LEU A 759 10.10 30.69 -2.80
CA LEU A 759 9.25 29.52 -2.59
C LEU A 759 8.30 29.69 -1.37
N ARG A 760 8.79 30.25 -0.27
CA ARG A 760 7.99 30.51 0.94
C ARG A 760 6.81 31.43 0.65
N ASP A 761 7.08 32.56 0.02
CA ASP A 761 6.07 33.59 -0.24
C ASP A 761 5.05 33.11 -1.28
N CYS A 762 5.49 32.29 -2.26
CA CYS A 762 4.60 31.63 -3.22
C CYS A 762 3.66 30.63 -2.54
N LEU A 763 4.17 29.75 -1.66
CA LEU A 763 3.36 28.76 -0.93
C LEU A 763 2.36 29.46 0.02
N TYR A 764 2.81 30.51 0.72
CA TYR A 764 1.93 31.29 1.58
C TYR A 764 0.80 31.94 0.78
N SER A 765 1.13 32.59 -0.35
CA SER A 765 0.13 33.25 -1.20
C SER A 765 -0.88 32.27 -1.79
N GLN A 766 -0.43 31.06 -2.16
CA GLN A 766 -1.35 29.97 -2.57
C GLN A 766 -2.23 29.49 -1.40
N GLY A 767 -1.71 29.49 -0.18
CA GLY A 767 -2.45 29.05 1.01
C GLY A 767 -3.58 29.99 1.42
N ILE A 768 -3.42 31.31 1.22
CA ILE A 768 -4.43 32.32 1.63
C ILE A 768 -5.44 32.65 0.55
N ALA A 769 -5.14 32.39 -0.72
CA ALA A 769 -6.01 32.74 -1.84
C ALA A 769 -6.94 31.57 -2.25
N HIS A 770 -8.13 31.90 -2.76
CA HIS A 770 -9.10 30.92 -3.24
C HIS A 770 -8.91 30.58 -4.72
N PRO A 771 -9.04 29.31 -5.11
CA PRO A 771 -9.17 28.90 -6.50
C PRO A 771 -10.59 29.20 -7.02
N GLY A 772 -10.84 29.05 -8.33
CA GLY A 772 -12.16 29.16 -8.91
C GLY A 772 -13.06 27.96 -8.52
N ALA A 773 -14.39 28.21 -8.45
CA ALA A 773 -15.37 27.14 -8.28
C ALA A 773 -15.50 26.29 -9.56
N ILE A 774 -15.73 25.00 -9.42
CA ILE A 774 -15.97 24.07 -10.53
C ILE A 774 -17.46 24.19 -10.95
N THR A 775 -17.73 25.14 -11.81
CA THR A 775 -19.10 25.45 -12.29
C THR A 775 -19.07 26.07 -13.67
N LEU A 776 -20.23 26.10 -14.36
CA LEU A 776 -20.41 26.85 -15.59
C LEU A 776 -20.11 28.35 -15.39
N HIS A 777 -19.80 29.03 -16.47
CA HIS A 777 -19.45 30.47 -16.50
C HIS A 777 -18.24 30.85 -15.62
N ASN A 778 -17.35 29.87 -15.32
CA ASN A 778 -16.18 30.12 -14.49
C ASN A 778 -14.87 29.50 -15.05
N PHE A 779 -14.82 29.19 -16.34
CA PHE A 779 -13.60 28.68 -16.97
C PHE A 779 -12.57 29.81 -17.16
N PRO A 780 -11.28 29.63 -16.85
CA PRO A 780 -10.26 30.67 -16.91
C PRO A 780 -10.10 31.27 -18.32
N LYS A 781 -10.11 32.59 -18.45
CA LYS A 781 -9.89 33.27 -19.74
C LYS A 781 -8.48 33.01 -20.28
N SER A 782 -7.50 32.92 -19.41
CA SER A 782 -6.12 32.59 -19.72
C SER A 782 -5.99 31.20 -20.39
N LEU A 783 -6.81 30.22 -19.96
CA LEU A 783 -6.81 28.88 -20.54
C LEU A 783 -7.66 28.74 -21.82
N GLN A 784 -8.54 29.72 -22.08
CA GLN A 784 -9.26 29.80 -23.35
C GLN A 784 -8.45 30.54 -24.44
N ASN A 785 -7.37 31.20 -24.05
CA ASN A 785 -6.50 31.96 -24.95
C ASN A 785 -5.01 31.56 -24.66
N LEU A 786 -4.74 30.27 -24.54
CA LEU A 786 -3.43 29.77 -24.22
C LEU A 786 -2.57 29.74 -25.49
N GLU A 787 -1.51 30.55 -25.54
CA GLU A 787 -0.51 30.49 -26.62
C GLU A 787 0.53 29.41 -26.27
N ARG A 788 0.70 28.46 -27.18
CA ARG A 788 1.72 27.40 -27.08
C ARG A 788 2.30 27.11 -28.45
N PHE A 789 3.60 27.29 -28.61
CA PHE A 789 4.32 27.04 -29.87
C PHE A 789 3.70 27.74 -31.10
N ASP A 790 3.37 29.04 -30.95
CA ASP A 790 2.68 29.87 -31.96
C ASP A 790 1.23 29.44 -32.29
N GLU A 791 0.66 28.53 -31.51
CA GLU A 791 -0.73 28.09 -31.62
C GLU A 791 -1.57 28.69 -30.47
N LEU A 792 -2.78 29.14 -30.78
CA LEU A 792 -3.75 29.54 -29.78
C LEU A 792 -4.67 28.37 -29.46
N ILE A 793 -4.68 27.91 -28.22
CA ILE A 793 -5.45 26.77 -27.74
C ILE A 793 -6.55 27.27 -26.81
N ASP A 794 -7.78 26.83 -27.06
CA ASP A 794 -8.91 26.98 -26.14
C ASP A 794 -9.15 25.64 -25.41
N LEU A 795 -8.65 25.53 -24.15
CA LEU A 795 -8.79 24.29 -23.39
C LEU A 795 -10.24 23.98 -23.03
N SER A 796 -11.17 24.96 -23.01
CA SER A 796 -12.58 24.66 -22.79
C SER A 796 -13.22 23.94 -23.97
N VAL A 797 -12.79 24.26 -25.19
CA VAL A 797 -13.17 23.53 -26.41
C VAL A 797 -12.52 22.15 -26.44
N VAL A 798 -11.22 22.08 -26.11
CA VAL A 798 -10.47 20.82 -26.03
C VAL A 798 -11.13 19.83 -25.05
N ASP A 799 -11.61 20.28 -23.90
CA ASP A 799 -12.30 19.42 -22.93
C ASP A 799 -13.56 18.77 -23.51
N ILE A 800 -14.34 19.52 -24.26
CA ILE A 800 -15.55 19.01 -24.93
C ILE A 800 -15.17 18.02 -26.03
N VAL A 801 -14.27 18.41 -26.95
CA VAL A 801 -13.85 17.60 -28.09
C VAL A 801 -13.24 16.30 -27.63
N ARG A 802 -12.31 16.32 -26.67
CA ARG A 802 -11.66 15.12 -26.12
C ARG A 802 -12.66 14.16 -25.49
N THR A 803 -13.66 14.67 -24.77
CA THR A 803 -14.70 13.83 -24.16
C THR A 803 -15.53 13.12 -25.23
N ARG A 804 -15.86 13.82 -26.34
CA ARG A 804 -16.57 13.27 -27.48
C ARG A 804 -15.71 12.25 -28.26
N ALA A 805 -14.47 12.60 -28.61
CA ALA A 805 -13.53 11.76 -29.36
C ALA A 805 -13.23 10.42 -28.63
N ARG A 806 -13.18 10.46 -27.30
CA ARG A 806 -12.98 9.27 -26.47
C ARG A 806 -14.27 8.47 -26.19
N ARG A 807 -15.36 8.83 -26.83
CA ARG A 807 -16.67 8.15 -26.71
C ARG A 807 -17.20 8.06 -25.28
N VAL A 808 -16.85 9.02 -24.42
CA VAL A 808 -17.49 9.16 -23.12
C VAL A 808 -18.97 9.49 -23.35
N PRO A 809 -19.92 8.75 -22.75
CA PRO A 809 -21.35 8.96 -23.00
C PRO A 809 -21.79 10.39 -22.71
N ARG A 810 -22.86 10.88 -23.39
CA ARG A 810 -23.51 12.13 -23.07
C ARG A 810 -24.03 12.12 -21.65
N TYR A 811 -24.25 13.30 -21.05
CA TYR A 811 -24.49 13.46 -19.63
C TYR A 811 -25.62 12.58 -19.05
N ASN A 812 -26.77 12.48 -19.71
CA ASN A 812 -27.85 11.63 -19.22
C ASN A 812 -27.53 10.12 -19.32
N GLU A 813 -26.86 9.69 -20.40
CA GLU A 813 -26.37 8.31 -20.50
C GLU A 813 -25.26 8.03 -19.48
N PHE A 814 -24.39 8.99 -19.23
CA PHE A 814 -23.38 8.91 -18.19
C PHE A 814 -24.01 8.72 -16.79
N ARG A 815 -25.05 9.49 -16.47
CA ARG A 815 -25.83 9.33 -15.22
C ARG A 815 -26.49 7.96 -15.12
N LYS A 816 -27.16 7.51 -16.18
CA LYS A 816 -27.77 6.18 -16.25
C LYS A 816 -26.72 5.08 -16.04
N GLY A 817 -25.55 5.20 -16.67
CA GLY A 817 -24.42 4.32 -16.47
C GLY A 817 -24.00 4.22 -15.01
N LEU A 818 -24.06 5.28 -14.24
CA LEU A 818 -23.75 5.33 -12.81
C LEU A 818 -24.97 5.06 -11.90
N HIS A 819 -26.08 4.58 -12.46
CA HIS A 819 -27.32 4.28 -11.72
C HIS A 819 -27.96 5.51 -11.08
N ILE A 820 -27.76 6.70 -11.66
CA ILE A 820 -28.41 7.96 -11.29
C ILE A 820 -29.58 8.21 -12.27
N PRO A 821 -30.75 8.64 -11.82
CA PRO A 821 -31.83 9.03 -12.73
C PRO A 821 -31.37 10.10 -13.71
N PRO A 822 -31.74 10.02 -15.01
CA PRO A 822 -31.47 11.09 -15.96
C PRO A 822 -32.22 12.37 -15.57
N VAL A 823 -31.68 13.52 -15.97
CA VAL A 823 -32.37 14.79 -15.88
C VAL A 823 -33.42 14.83 -17.00
N THR A 824 -34.68 15.06 -16.66
CA THR A 824 -35.80 15.09 -17.63
C THR A 824 -36.30 16.48 -17.93
N ASN A 825 -36.03 17.43 -17.04
CA ASN A 825 -36.39 18.80 -17.18
C ASN A 825 -35.17 19.70 -17.28
N TRP A 826 -35.15 20.67 -18.15
CA TRP A 826 -34.07 21.64 -18.26
C TRP A 826 -33.85 22.43 -16.96
N ASP A 827 -34.95 22.76 -16.25
CA ASP A 827 -34.88 23.48 -14.98
C ASP A 827 -34.21 22.71 -13.84
N ASP A 828 -34.08 21.40 -14.00
CA ASP A 828 -33.40 20.51 -13.04
C ASP A 828 -31.89 20.32 -13.33
N LEU A 829 -31.40 20.88 -14.46
CA LEU A 829 -30.01 20.68 -14.89
C LEU A 829 -29.04 21.60 -14.15
N THR A 830 -29.39 22.86 -14.03
CA THR A 830 -28.63 23.87 -13.26
C THR A 830 -29.57 24.68 -12.34
N ALA A 831 -28.97 25.39 -11.36
CA ALA A 831 -29.72 26.29 -10.49
C ALA A 831 -30.06 27.64 -11.17
N SER A 832 -29.51 27.94 -12.37
CA SER A 832 -29.74 29.21 -13.10
C SER A 832 -30.74 29.01 -14.22
N PRO A 833 -31.93 29.69 -14.16
CA PRO A 833 -32.90 29.64 -15.25
C PRO A 833 -32.37 30.17 -16.58
N GLU A 834 -31.51 31.20 -16.53
CA GLU A 834 -30.88 31.76 -17.73
C GLU A 834 -29.93 30.76 -18.38
N THR A 835 -29.13 30.08 -17.58
CA THR A 835 -28.23 29.04 -18.08
C THR A 835 -29.02 27.85 -18.66
N ASN A 836 -30.13 27.45 -18.02
CA ASN A 836 -30.98 26.37 -18.51
C ASN A 836 -31.63 26.76 -19.87
N GLN A 837 -31.99 28.04 -20.07
CA GLN A 837 -32.49 28.53 -21.35
C GLN A 837 -31.41 28.47 -22.44
N ILE A 838 -30.17 28.90 -22.14
CA ILE A 838 -29.01 28.77 -23.05
C ILE A 838 -28.75 27.33 -23.43
N LEU A 839 -28.75 26.41 -22.45
CA LEU A 839 -28.59 24.97 -22.67
C LEU A 839 -29.67 24.43 -23.63
N LYS A 840 -30.93 24.79 -23.41
CA LYS A 840 -32.07 24.39 -24.25
C LYS A 840 -31.92 24.89 -25.69
N GLU A 841 -31.49 26.14 -25.87
CA GLU A 841 -31.28 26.74 -27.20
C GLU A 841 -30.11 26.08 -27.94
N LEU A 842 -29.01 25.75 -27.25
CA LEU A 842 -27.82 25.15 -27.84
C LEU A 842 -28.04 23.69 -28.24
N TYR A 843 -28.61 22.92 -27.32
CA TYR A 843 -28.70 21.47 -27.50
C TYR A 843 -30.03 21.00 -28.11
N GLY A 844 -31.12 21.73 -27.88
CA GLY A 844 -32.45 21.35 -28.34
C GLY A 844 -33.03 20.09 -27.70
N ASP A 845 -32.17 19.17 -27.28
CA ASP A 845 -32.51 17.89 -26.66
C ASP A 845 -31.58 17.67 -25.45
N ILE A 846 -32.18 17.44 -24.28
CA ILE A 846 -31.46 17.32 -23.02
C ILE A 846 -30.54 16.09 -22.98
N ASP A 847 -30.86 15.05 -23.75
CA ASP A 847 -30.03 13.83 -23.85
C ASP A 847 -28.77 14.06 -24.70
N LYS A 848 -28.62 15.18 -25.37
CA LYS A 848 -27.43 15.58 -26.15
C LYS A 848 -26.45 16.43 -25.37
N VAL A 849 -26.74 16.78 -24.12
CA VAL A 849 -25.84 17.60 -23.29
C VAL A 849 -24.52 16.89 -23.08
N ASP A 850 -23.42 17.57 -23.35
CA ASP A 850 -22.07 17.05 -23.12
C ASP A 850 -21.83 16.75 -21.65
N THR A 851 -21.14 15.66 -21.36
CA THR A 851 -20.84 15.23 -19.98
C THR A 851 -20.09 16.28 -19.21
N VAL A 852 -19.07 16.93 -19.79
CA VAL A 852 -18.34 18.01 -19.12
C VAL A 852 -19.28 19.15 -18.74
N ILE A 853 -20.18 19.53 -19.63
CA ILE A 853 -21.16 20.62 -19.40
C ILE A 853 -22.16 20.23 -18.31
N GLY A 854 -22.69 19.01 -18.36
CA GLY A 854 -23.59 18.50 -17.34
C GLY A 854 -22.93 18.41 -15.95
N LEU A 855 -21.66 17.96 -15.88
CA LEU A 855 -20.90 17.89 -14.62
C LEU A 855 -20.62 19.27 -14.01
N LEU A 856 -20.36 20.28 -14.86
CA LEU A 856 -20.15 21.66 -14.41
C LEU A 856 -21.48 22.38 -14.08
N GLY A 857 -22.60 21.98 -14.70
CA GLY A 857 -23.93 22.56 -14.49
C GLY A 857 -24.66 21.97 -13.28
N GLU A 858 -24.41 20.72 -12.94
CA GLU A 858 -25.06 20.04 -11.81
C GLU A 858 -24.74 20.76 -10.49
N THR A 859 -25.75 21.15 -9.73
CA THR A 859 -25.54 21.74 -8.40
C THR A 859 -24.87 20.71 -7.47
N PRO A 860 -23.68 21.01 -6.95
CA PRO A 860 -23.01 20.10 -6.02
C PRO A 860 -23.80 19.89 -4.71
N PRO A 861 -23.66 18.74 -4.05
CA PRO A 861 -24.11 18.59 -2.66
C PRO A 861 -23.48 19.63 -1.73
N ASP A 862 -24.15 19.96 -0.63
CA ASP A 862 -23.62 20.90 0.35
C ASP A 862 -22.23 20.48 0.85
N GLY A 863 -21.27 21.39 0.77
CA GLY A 863 -19.87 21.15 1.13
C GLY A 863 -19.03 20.50 0.04
N PHE A 864 -19.59 20.11 -1.11
CA PHE A 864 -18.84 19.56 -2.24
C PHE A 864 -18.30 20.64 -3.16
N GLY A 865 -17.09 20.43 -3.66
CA GLY A 865 -16.50 21.27 -4.70
C GLY A 865 -16.90 20.86 -6.12
N PHE A 866 -17.58 19.70 -6.33
CA PHE A 866 -18.02 19.22 -7.64
C PHE A 866 -19.27 18.31 -7.52
N SER A 867 -19.87 17.95 -8.66
CA SER A 867 -21.18 17.27 -8.75
C SER A 867 -21.21 15.86 -8.13
N ASP A 868 -22.40 15.38 -7.68
CA ASP A 868 -22.62 14.00 -7.21
C ASP A 868 -22.38 12.98 -8.34
N THR A 869 -22.68 13.35 -9.59
CA THR A 869 -22.42 12.50 -10.76
C THR A 869 -20.91 12.24 -10.93
N ALA A 870 -20.05 13.26 -10.84
CA ALA A 870 -18.60 13.10 -10.85
C ALA A 870 -18.11 12.30 -9.63
N PHE A 871 -18.69 12.55 -8.46
CA PHE A 871 -18.37 11.84 -7.22
C PHE A 871 -18.55 10.33 -7.32
N ARG A 872 -19.53 9.83 -8.10
CA ARG A 872 -19.72 8.38 -8.30
C ARG A 872 -18.52 7.70 -8.96
N VAL A 873 -17.95 8.32 -9.98
CA VAL A 873 -16.71 7.84 -10.63
C VAL A 873 -15.54 7.95 -9.65
N PHE A 874 -15.46 9.07 -8.93
CA PHE A 874 -14.42 9.32 -7.95
C PHE A 874 -14.40 8.24 -6.85
N ILE A 875 -15.53 7.99 -6.18
CA ILE A 875 -15.60 7.01 -5.07
C ILE A 875 -15.31 5.58 -5.55
N LEU A 876 -15.64 5.24 -6.80
CA LEU A 876 -15.32 3.96 -7.40
C LEU A 876 -13.82 3.83 -7.62
N MET A 877 -13.20 4.78 -8.32
CA MET A 877 -11.85 4.67 -8.83
C MET A 877 -10.78 5.03 -7.79
N ALA A 878 -10.98 6.05 -6.95
CA ALA A 878 -9.99 6.50 -5.99
C ALA A 878 -9.60 5.39 -5.00
N SER A 879 -10.60 4.67 -4.47
CA SER A 879 -10.33 3.56 -3.57
C SER A 879 -9.79 2.31 -4.27
N ARG A 880 -10.23 2.04 -5.52
CA ARG A 880 -9.72 0.93 -6.32
C ARG A 880 -8.22 1.09 -6.58
N ARG A 881 -7.76 2.29 -6.91
CA ARG A 881 -6.34 2.59 -7.14
C ARG A 881 -5.46 2.24 -5.95
N LEU A 882 -5.91 2.57 -4.74
CA LEU A 882 -5.19 2.26 -3.51
C LEU A 882 -5.21 0.75 -3.22
N GLN A 883 -6.38 0.12 -3.35
CA GLN A 883 -6.56 -1.31 -3.04
C GLN A 883 -5.92 -2.25 -4.04
N SER A 884 -5.74 -1.81 -5.29
CA SER A 884 -5.10 -2.62 -6.31
C SER A 884 -3.56 -2.58 -6.22
N ASP A 885 -2.99 -1.57 -5.59
CA ASP A 885 -1.54 -1.34 -5.56
C ASP A 885 -0.87 -2.19 -4.48
N ARG A 886 -0.01 -3.12 -4.91
CA ARG A 886 0.75 -4.02 -4.02
C ARG A 886 1.56 -3.26 -2.97
N PHE A 887 2.20 -2.16 -3.37
CA PHE A 887 3.06 -1.39 -2.48
C PHE A 887 2.29 -0.56 -1.45
N LEU A 888 1.00 -0.29 -1.67
CA LEU A 888 0.13 0.33 -0.67
C LEU A 888 -0.63 -0.69 0.17
N THR A 889 -0.66 -1.96 -0.24
CA THR A 889 -1.38 -3.05 0.42
C THR A 889 -0.42 -4.08 1.01
N THR A 890 -0.21 -5.23 0.35
CA THR A 890 0.55 -6.37 0.90
C THR A 890 2.03 -6.07 1.17
N ASP A 891 2.64 -5.16 0.41
CA ASP A 891 4.04 -4.77 0.56
C ASP A 891 4.25 -3.47 1.32
N PHE A 892 3.19 -2.89 1.87
CA PHE A 892 3.30 -1.79 2.84
C PHE A 892 3.72 -2.35 4.20
N ARG A 893 4.99 -2.69 4.31
CA ARG A 893 5.59 -3.40 5.47
C ARG A 893 7.07 -3.03 5.68
N PRO A 894 7.61 -3.23 6.88
CA PRO A 894 8.98 -2.77 7.22
C PRO A 894 10.09 -3.37 6.36
N GLU A 895 9.93 -4.57 5.82
CA GLU A 895 10.93 -5.21 4.96
C GLU A 895 11.12 -4.48 3.62
N ILE A 896 10.08 -3.77 3.18
CA ILE A 896 10.07 -2.99 1.93
C ILE A 896 10.32 -1.50 2.22
N TYR A 897 9.53 -0.93 3.15
CA TYR A 897 9.54 0.50 3.47
C TYR A 897 10.54 0.89 4.55
N THR A 898 11.13 -0.06 5.27
CA THR A 898 11.77 0.10 6.58
C THR A 898 10.78 0.55 7.67
N GLN A 899 11.15 0.41 8.95
CA GLN A 899 10.32 0.92 10.04
C GLN A 899 10.24 2.45 10.02
N LEU A 900 11.36 3.12 9.71
CA LEU A 900 11.40 4.57 9.54
C LEU A 900 10.40 5.04 8.47
N GLY A 901 10.34 4.36 7.34
CA GLY A 901 9.44 4.73 6.25
C GLY A 901 7.97 4.49 6.61
N MET A 902 7.64 3.40 7.30
CA MET A 902 6.29 3.16 7.80
C MET A 902 5.85 4.26 8.77
N ASP A 903 6.71 4.61 9.72
CA ASP A 903 6.45 5.68 10.69
C ASP A 903 6.35 7.05 10.00
N TRP A 904 7.19 7.30 8.98
CA TRP A 904 7.15 8.53 8.20
C TRP A 904 5.81 8.72 7.50
N VAL A 905 5.32 7.71 6.79
CA VAL A 905 4.00 7.77 6.16
C VAL A 905 2.88 7.89 7.20
N ALA A 906 2.97 7.18 8.33
CA ALA A 906 1.95 7.23 9.38
C ALA A 906 1.83 8.62 10.02
N GLN A 907 2.94 9.28 10.33
CA GLN A 907 3.01 10.50 11.14
C GLN A 907 2.96 11.78 10.32
N ASN A 908 3.29 11.74 9.02
CA ASN A 908 3.39 12.93 8.18
C ASN A 908 2.17 13.12 7.28
N GLY A 909 1.93 14.35 6.88
CA GLY A 909 0.93 14.83 5.94
C GLY A 909 1.38 16.17 5.37
N MET A 910 0.53 16.87 4.64
CA MET A 910 0.90 18.13 3.97
C MET A 910 1.35 19.20 4.95
N LYS A 911 0.68 19.32 6.11
CA LYS A 911 1.09 20.29 7.14
C LYS A 911 2.48 20.02 7.71
N SER A 912 2.77 18.78 8.08
CA SER A 912 4.08 18.43 8.65
C SER A 912 5.19 18.60 7.62
N LEU A 913 4.91 18.34 6.36
CA LEU A 913 5.82 18.56 5.24
C LEU A 913 6.12 20.05 5.07
N LEU A 914 5.08 20.90 5.04
CA LEU A 914 5.25 22.36 5.00
C LEU A 914 6.05 22.87 6.20
N LEU A 915 5.74 22.42 7.42
CA LEU A 915 6.42 22.85 8.64
C LEU A 915 7.89 22.36 8.72
N ARG A 916 8.23 21.25 8.11
CA ARG A 916 9.61 20.77 8.05
C ARG A 916 10.50 21.71 7.23
N HIS A 917 9.98 22.22 6.13
CA HIS A 917 10.71 23.13 5.25
C HIS A 917 10.53 24.61 5.59
N PHE A 918 9.41 24.97 6.21
CA PHE A 918 9.02 26.34 6.58
C PHE A 918 8.34 26.33 7.96
N PRO A 919 9.08 26.15 9.07
CA PRO A 919 8.51 26.09 10.43
C PRO A 919 7.75 27.36 10.80
N GLU A 920 8.07 28.49 10.17
CA GLU A 920 7.38 29.76 10.34
C GLU A 920 5.91 29.76 9.89
N PHE A 921 5.46 28.77 9.13
CA PHE A 921 4.04 28.65 8.74
C PHE A 921 3.11 28.17 9.88
N ALA A 922 3.67 27.78 11.02
CA ALA A 922 2.87 27.26 12.15
C ALA A 922 1.68 28.16 12.57
N PRO A 923 1.82 29.49 12.64
CA PRO A 923 0.72 30.35 13.06
C PRO A 923 -0.38 30.53 11.99
N VAL A 924 -0.06 30.34 10.70
CA VAL A 924 -0.97 30.60 9.59
C VAL A 924 -1.68 29.33 9.06
N LEU A 925 -1.15 28.14 9.36
CA LEU A 925 -1.79 26.91 8.92
C LEU A 925 -3.10 26.64 9.66
N PRO A 926 -4.16 26.16 8.97
CA PRO A 926 -5.46 25.89 9.59
C PRO A 926 -5.34 24.90 10.77
N LYS A 927 -5.87 25.23 11.94
CA LYS A 927 -5.77 24.37 13.14
C LYS A 927 -6.61 23.10 13.02
N ASN A 928 -7.87 23.25 12.58
CA ASN A 928 -8.87 22.18 12.57
C ASN A 928 -9.22 21.66 11.17
N ALA A 929 -8.52 22.11 10.13
CA ALA A 929 -8.71 21.69 8.75
C ALA A 929 -7.37 21.25 8.13
N THR A 930 -7.39 20.69 6.93
CA THR A 930 -6.17 20.30 6.22
C THR A 930 -5.42 21.51 5.66
N ALA A 931 -4.21 21.34 5.17
CA ALA A 931 -3.43 22.42 4.52
C ALA A 931 -4.10 22.96 3.23
N PHE A 932 -5.07 22.27 2.69
CA PHE A 932 -5.82 22.65 1.46
C PHE A 932 -7.02 23.55 1.73
N ALA A 933 -7.37 23.77 3.01
CA ALA A 933 -8.31 24.82 3.41
C ALA A 933 -7.58 26.19 3.45
N PRO A 934 -8.30 27.33 3.36
CA PRO A 934 -7.68 28.67 3.42
C PRO A 934 -6.86 28.87 4.71
N TRP A 935 -5.67 29.47 4.56
CA TRP A 935 -4.77 29.77 5.67
C TRP A 935 -5.11 31.13 6.29
N GLU A 936 -4.62 31.33 7.51
CA GLU A 936 -4.73 32.63 8.19
C GLU A 936 -3.85 33.67 7.49
N VAL A 937 -4.37 34.88 7.37
CA VAL A 937 -3.62 36.00 6.77
C VAL A 937 -2.74 36.66 7.83
N VAL A 938 -1.45 36.85 7.55
CA VAL A 938 -0.55 37.64 8.39
C VAL A 938 -1.05 39.08 8.37
N GLN A 939 -1.32 39.64 9.54
CA GLN A 939 -1.72 41.04 9.64
C GLN A 939 -0.55 41.95 9.28
N GLU A 940 -0.82 42.99 8.51
CA GLU A 940 0.19 44.04 8.24
C GLU A 940 0.69 44.64 9.54
N GLY A 941 1.99 44.45 9.80
CA GLY A 941 2.66 45.04 10.95
C GLY A 941 3.08 46.49 10.73
#